data_553b1bec5073d4e79c11bcce17884ba0
#
_entry.id   553b1bec5073d4e79c11bcce17884ba0
#
_cell.length_a   1.000
_cell.length_b   1.000
_cell.length_c   1.000
_cell.angle_alpha   90.00
_cell.angle_beta   90.00
_cell.angle_gamma   90.00
#
_symmetry.space_group_name_H-M   'P 1'
#
loop_
_entity.id
_entity.type
_entity.pdbx_description
1 polymer ?
#
loop_
_entity_poly.entity_id
_entity_poly.type
_entity_poly.pdbx_seq_one_letter_code
_entity_poly.pdbx_strand_id
1 'polypeptide(L)'
;HWVSEFNKFISKREENPVFELLYPQKESILKGQLLNPAYRTFVVSLPTSSGKTLLAEYKILQALNEFKERGGWVAYVVPTKTLVNQIYIRLSKDFNPIGLKIEKASGATEIDGFESYLVENKGDNTDFDVLVTTYEKINLLIRQGLGTSEKRPLVLVVVDEAHNIEEKQRGLNLEFLLATIRNDCKEAKFILLTPDIPNAEQVAEWLGGERGKNIQIEFDWWQPNERVVGTLKTEGRGRNFDIYLQTLNTVKGSYNIGDKIPIIEIKSENITKSEVTSSKLEFLKFFSSKILNYNSPIIILASNISETYTIADYLMENCNHNFNYDKDIDLLKKFVQSELGNDFPLVKYLDKRIAIHSSAIPDEIRYLIELLMTEGKLQALVTTTTIAQGINFPVSAVVMGSYNYPYQGLMPTRDFWNLAGRVGRVGQKSMGWIGIVSRNEQDEKNIAEYVKKASTDLLSQLESIIETAMKNQNEDFSKWLYLDERWSAVLQYISHLRTQLADLNELINHLEEKLQATLGFKQISEEKKIFLISKLREYAEKISLEDARIADSTGFSTVSIRQIISKLAQSNISPNDWRKEQLFSEQNETMKKLVGIMMNTYEIRKSLEEIKIGDNILDQKSISRLILYWVNGKNIYEIAKSLFSNEDLTKAIEKTTKAIYKVIANIGSWGISAIQKIPTSGIDWNDLSEVEKKKMMNIPAYLFYGVNTDEGVLMRKANVPRSIANKIGLIYKNIVGEEIYNVKTTTVSSWLKEQRLEIWEQARPTNSPLTAEEYKRIWEKLNY
;
A
#
# COMPACT_ATOMS: atom_id res chain seq x y z
N HIS A 1 32.60 11.60 -0.57
CA HIS A 1 31.99 10.53 -1.36
C HIS A 1 30.86 9.87 -0.54
N TRP A 2 29.65 9.80 -1.09
CA TRP A 2 28.42 9.43 -0.33
C TRP A 2 28.53 8.13 0.47
N VAL A 3 29.09 7.06 -0.11
CA VAL A 3 29.24 5.77 0.57
C VAL A 3 30.15 5.87 1.80
N SER A 4 31.25 6.58 1.69
CA SER A 4 32.20 6.72 2.80
C SER A 4 31.62 7.57 3.94
N GLU A 5 30.91 8.64 3.60
CA GLU A 5 30.23 9.49 4.60
C GLU A 5 29.08 8.76 5.28
N PHE A 6 28.31 8.01 4.50
CA PHE A 6 27.25 7.17 5.02
C PHE A 6 27.78 6.13 6.01
N ASN A 7 28.85 5.40 5.66
CA ASN A 7 29.46 4.43 6.57
C ASN A 7 29.92 5.06 7.89
N LYS A 8 30.53 6.25 7.82
CA LYS A 8 30.93 7.00 9.01
C LYS A 8 29.72 7.42 9.85
N PHE A 9 28.63 7.83 9.19
CA PHE A 9 27.42 8.25 9.85
C PHE A 9 26.71 7.09 10.56
N ILE A 10 26.41 5.98 9.83
CA ILE A 10 25.66 4.84 10.39
C ILE A 10 26.41 4.13 11.52
N SER A 11 27.75 4.17 11.53
CA SER A 11 28.56 3.57 12.60
C SER A 11 28.59 4.43 13.88
N LYS A 12 28.28 5.73 13.79
CA LYS A 12 28.33 6.68 14.90
C LYS A 12 26.98 7.14 15.41
N ARG A 13 25.90 6.78 14.72
CA ARG A 13 24.55 7.20 15.14
C ARG A 13 24.19 6.61 16.51
N GLU A 14 23.45 7.37 17.31
CA GLU A 14 23.07 6.99 18.67
C GLU A 14 22.10 5.81 18.70
N GLU A 15 21.17 5.77 17.75
CA GLU A 15 20.18 4.70 17.64
C GLU A 15 20.58 3.67 16.58
N ASN A 16 20.63 2.41 16.99
CA ASN A 16 20.93 1.26 16.12
C ASN A 16 22.19 1.46 15.24
N PRO A 17 23.37 1.73 15.83
CA PRO A 17 24.60 1.88 15.07
C PRO A 17 24.95 0.61 14.30
N VAL A 18 25.43 0.76 13.08
CA VAL A 18 25.85 -0.35 12.23
C VAL A 18 27.36 -0.40 12.15
N PHE A 19 27.97 -1.32 12.87
CA PHE A 19 29.42 -1.52 12.87
C PHE A 19 29.85 -2.64 11.91
N GLU A 20 28.97 -3.59 11.67
CA GLU A 20 29.21 -4.75 10.83
C GLU A 20 27.97 -5.09 10.01
N LEU A 21 28.17 -5.45 8.75
CA LEU A 21 27.10 -5.92 7.87
C LEU A 21 26.68 -7.35 8.25
N LEU A 22 25.41 -7.64 8.20
CA LEU A 22 24.92 -9.00 8.27
C LEU A 22 25.55 -9.84 7.16
N TYR A 23 25.72 -11.14 7.41
CA TYR A 23 26.33 -12.04 6.44
C TYR A 23 25.70 -11.93 5.04
N PRO A 24 24.36 -11.96 4.86
CA PRO A 24 23.76 -11.78 3.53
C PRO A 24 24.10 -10.45 2.87
N GLN A 25 24.17 -9.39 3.65
CA GLN A 25 24.53 -8.07 3.13
C GLN A 25 25.96 -8.03 2.62
N LYS A 26 26.89 -8.58 3.40
CA LYS A 26 28.31 -8.69 3.03
C LYS A 26 28.49 -9.51 1.75
N GLU A 27 27.86 -10.69 1.68
CA GLU A 27 27.94 -11.55 0.50
C GLU A 27 27.28 -10.92 -0.74
N SER A 28 26.17 -10.21 -0.57
CA SER A 28 25.50 -9.48 -1.67
C SER A 28 26.41 -8.41 -2.28
N ILE A 29 27.18 -7.72 -1.45
CA ILE A 29 28.14 -6.69 -1.93
C ILE A 29 29.37 -7.35 -2.57
N LEU A 30 29.97 -8.34 -1.91
CA LEU A 30 31.25 -8.93 -2.34
C LEU A 30 31.06 -9.92 -3.50
N LYS A 31 30.31 -11.01 -3.27
CA LYS A 31 30.08 -12.04 -4.29
C LYS A 31 28.98 -11.66 -5.27
N GLY A 32 27.91 -11.05 -4.78
CA GLY A 32 26.81 -10.55 -5.59
C GLY A 32 27.18 -9.35 -6.46
N GLN A 33 28.30 -8.68 -6.16
CA GLN A 33 28.76 -7.49 -6.87
C GLN A 33 27.69 -6.38 -6.97
N LEU A 34 26.87 -6.22 -5.92
CA LEU A 34 25.74 -5.28 -5.89
C LEU A 34 26.12 -3.85 -6.32
N LEU A 35 27.32 -3.41 -5.97
CA LEU A 35 27.80 -2.05 -6.26
C LEU A 35 28.50 -1.93 -7.62
N ASN A 36 28.54 -2.99 -8.42
CA ASN A 36 29.14 -2.94 -9.75
C ASN A 36 28.21 -2.17 -10.72
N PRO A 37 28.66 -1.05 -11.30
CA PRO A 37 27.83 -0.23 -12.20
C PRO A 37 27.56 -0.87 -13.56
N ALA A 38 28.32 -1.92 -13.95
CA ALA A 38 28.15 -2.60 -15.24
C ALA A 38 26.79 -3.29 -15.38
N TYR A 39 26.20 -3.73 -14.27
CA TYR A 39 24.90 -4.36 -14.27
C TYR A 39 23.77 -3.31 -14.30
N ARG A 40 22.76 -3.55 -15.14
CA ARG A 40 21.57 -2.70 -15.26
C ARG A 40 20.50 -3.07 -14.26
N THR A 41 20.39 -4.34 -13.95
CA THR A 41 19.32 -4.84 -13.06
C THR A 41 19.89 -5.83 -12.05
N PHE A 42 19.50 -5.64 -10.79
CA PHE A 42 19.70 -6.60 -9.72
C PHE A 42 18.37 -7.09 -9.20
N VAL A 43 18.24 -8.39 -9.01
CA VAL A 43 17.17 -9.00 -8.21
C VAL A 43 17.80 -9.51 -6.92
N VAL A 44 17.44 -8.89 -5.80
CA VAL A 44 17.90 -9.26 -4.47
C VAL A 44 16.85 -10.15 -3.82
N SER A 45 17.02 -11.44 -3.98
CA SER A 45 16.13 -12.48 -3.49
C SER A 45 16.64 -13.02 -2.16
N LEU A 46 16.28 -12.36 -1.07
CA LEU A 46 16.73 -12.68 0.29
C LEU A 46 15.54 -12.77 1.24
N PRO A 47 15.64 -13.56 2.33
CA PRO A 47 14.60 -13.64 3.36
C PRO A 47 14.23 -12.26 3.92
N THR A 48 13.03 -12.14 4.47
CA THR A 48 12.65 -10.97 5.28
C THR A 48 13.58 -10.85 6.49
N SER A 49 13.77 -9.63 6.97
CA SER A 49 14.72 -9.32 8.07
C SER A 49 16.21 -9.55 7.78
N SER A 50 16.59 -9.85 6.52
CA SER A 50 18.01 -9.90 6.10
C SER A 50 18.64 -8.54 5.86
N GLY A 51 17.89 -7.45 6.07
CA GLY A 51 18.37 -6.08 5.90
C GLY A 51 18.47 -5.62 4.45
N LYS A 52 17.56 -6.07 3.57
CA LYS A 52 17.46 -5.67 2.16
C LYS A 52 17.45 -4.16 1.95
N THR A 53 16.81 -3.41 2.84
CA THR A 53 16.74 -1.95 2.74
C THR A 53 18.11 -1.29 2.81
N LEU A 54 19.02 -1.78 3.67
CA LEU A 54 20.39 -1.26 3.74
C LEU A 54 21.16 -1.54 2.44
N LEU A 55 20.93 -2.68 1.78
CA LEU A 55 21.48 -2.98 0.46
C LEU A 55 21.00 -1.99 -0.60
N ALA A 56 19.68 -1.65 -0.55
CA ALA A 56 19.13 -0.62 -1.43
C ALA A 56 19.76 0.75 -1.15
N GLU A 57 19.97 1.13 0.12
CA GLU A 57 20.64 2.38 0.52
C GLU A 57 22.04 2.47 -0.09
N TYR A 58 22.86 1.43 -0.01
CA TYR A 58 24.17 1.39 -0.67
C TYR A 58 24.08 1.51 -2.19
N LYS A 59 23.10 0.85 -2.81
CA LYS A 59 22.93 0.92 -4.27
C LYS A 59 22.45 2.31 -4.71
N ILE A 60 21.59 2.97 -3.94
CA ILE A 60 21.18 4.36 -4.15
C ILE A 60 22.40 5.28 -4.14
N LEU A 61 23.24 5.17 -3.12
CA LEU A 61 24.45 5.99 -3.00
C LEU A 61 25.43 5.76 -4.15
N GLN A 62 25.59 4.51 -4.59
CA GLN A 62 26.41 4.19 -5.75
C GLN A 62 25.87 4.83 -7.02
N ALA A 63 24.56 4.73 -7.28
CA ALA A 63 23.93 5.31 -8.46
C ALA A 63 24.01 6.85 -8.46
N LEU A 64 23.75 7.49 -7.33
CA LEU A 64 23.86 8.95 -7.20
C LEU A 64 25.30 9.43 -7.39
N ASN A 65 26.31 8.69 -6.90
CA ASN A 65 27.72 9.01 -7.16
C ASN A 65 28.07 8.92 -8.64
N GLU A 66 27.59 7.90 -9.34
CA GLU A 66 27.85 7.67 -10.77
C GLU A 66 27.30 8.81 -11.64
N PHE A 67 26.16 9.38 -11.29
CA PHE A 67 25.47 10.43 -12.05
C PHE A 67 25.47 11.81 -11.36
N LYS A 68 26.39 12.05 -10.44
CA LYS A 68 26.47 13.29 -9.66
C LYS A 68 26.49 14.55 -10.52
N GLU A 69 27.31 14.57 -11.57
CA GLU A 69 27.47 15.73 -12.45
C GLU A 69 26.24 16.03 -13.30
N ARG A 70 25.39 15.02 -13.55
CA ARG A 70 24.15 15.14 -14.32
C ARG A 70 22.91 15.33 -13.44
N GLY A 71 23.09 15.49 -12.12
CA GLY A 71 21.96 15.64 -11.20
C GLY A 71 20.99 14.45 -11.23
N GLY A 72 21.49 13.23 -11.45
CA GLY A 72 20.67 12.02 -11.48
C GLY A 72 19.93 11.80 -10.18
N TRP A 73 18.72 11.25 -10.26
CA TRP A 73 17.87 10.97 -9.11
C TRP A 73 17.36 9.54 -9.08
N VAL A 74 16.85 9.11 -7.93
CA VAL A 74 16.40 7.73 -7.67
C VAL A 74 14.93 7.70 -7.30
N ALA A 75 14.18 6.75 -7.87
CA ALA A 75 12.83 6.41 -7.43
C ALA A 75 12.87 5.21 -6.48
N TYR A 76 12.33 5.36 -5.26
CA TYR A 76 12.09 4.26 -4.33
C TYR A 76 10.59 3.94 -4.34
N VAL A 77 10.23 2.80 -4.89
CA VAL A 77 8.85 2.45 -5.22
C VAL A 77 8.35 1.33 -4.30
N VAL A 78 7.23 1.58 -3.64
CA VAL A 78 6.64 0.67 -2.64
C VAL A 78 5.15 0.43 -2.92
N PRO A 79 4.57 -0.69 -2.43
CA PRO A 79 3.18 -1.04 -2.74
C PRO A 79 2.13 -0.20 -2.00
N THR A 80 2.45 0.38 -0.84
CA THR A 80 1.44 1.06 -0.02
C THR A 80 1.90 2.44 0.48
N LYS A 81 0.94 3.33 0.75
CA LYS A 81 1.20 4.66 1.31
C LYS A 81 1.85 4.60 2.70
N THR A 82 1.48 3.62 3.50
CA THR A 82 2.10 3.39 4.82
C THR A 82 3.59 3.11 4.65
N LEU A 83 3.97 2.25 3.70
CA LEU A 83 5.37 1.99 3.40
C LEU A 83 6.09 3.21 2.81
N VAL A 84 5.41 4.06 2.01
CA VAL A 84 6.01 5.33 1.56
C VAL A 84 6.43 6.17 2.76
N ASN A 85 5.58 6.36 3.75
CA ASN A 85 5.91 7.13 4.95
C ASN A 85 7.05 6.48 5.75
N GLN A 86 7.01 5.17 5.97
CA GLN A 86 8.06 4.45 6.71
C GLN A 86 9.42 4.55 6.02
N ILE A 87 9.48 4.34 4.71
CA ILE A 87 10.72 4.43 3.93
C ILE A 87 11.20 5.88 3.85
N TYR A 88 10.28 6.84 3.65
CA TYR A 88 10.62 8.26 3.64
C TYR A 88 11.28 8.70 4.96
N ILE A 89 10.69 8.35 6.10
CA ILE A 89 11.23 8.67 7.43
C ILE A 89 12.62 8.03 7.59
N ARG A 90 12.75 6.75 7.24
CA ARG A 90 14.02 6.02 7.32
C ARG A 90 15.10 6.66 6.45
N LEU A 91 14.83 6.85 5.16
CA LEU A 91 15.81 7.43 4.24
C LEU A 91 16.15 8.88 4.59
N SER A 92 15.17 9.66 5.07
CA SER A 92 15.42 11.01 5.54
C SER A 92 16.37 11.03 6.76
N LYS A 93 16.17 10.10 7.71
CA LYS A 93 17.04 9.94 8.88
C LYS A 93 18.46 9.53 8.49
N ASP A 94 18.60 8.66 7.49
CA ASP A 94 19.88 8.10 7.10
C ASP A 94 20.62 8.96 6.04
N PHE A 95 19.93 9.70 5.20
CA PHE A 95 20.52 10.45 4.08
C PHE A 95 20.57 11.97 4.24
N ASN A 96 19.60 12.58 4.93
CA ASN A 96 19.67 14.05 5.16
C ASN A 96 20.94 14.49 5.88
N PRO A 97 21.46 13.76 6.90
CA PRO A 97 22.69 14.13 7.58
C PRO A 97 23.94 14.13 6.70
N ILE A 98 23.91 13.41 5.57
CA ILE A 98 25.00 13.40 4.59
C ILE A 98 24.74 14.32 3.40
N GLY A 99 23.70 15.16 3.47
CA GLY A 99 23.39 16.22 2.51
C GLY A 99 22.53 15.78 1.31
N LEU A 100 21.92 14.59 1.34
CA LEU A 100 20.98 14.16 0.30
C LEU A 100 19.54 14.58 0.66
N LYS A 101 18.75 14.93 -0.34
CA LYS A 101 17.38 15.40 -0.20
C LYS A 101 16.39 14.31 -0.57
N ILE A 102 15.52 13.97 0.37
CA ILE A 102 14.49 12.96 0.19
C ILE A 102 13.14 13.65 0.04
N GLU A 103 12.39 13.29 -0.99
CA GLU A 103 11.02 13.76 -1.23
C GLU A 103 10.07 12.56 -1.23
N LYS A 104 8.79 12.79 -0.95
CA LYS A 104 7.75 11.76 -1.06
C LYS A 104 6.58 12.24 -1.93
N ALA A 105 6.07 11.35 -2.74
CA ALA A 105 4.83 11.53 -3.50
C ALA A 105 3.90 10.34 -3.22
N SER A 106 3.03 10.50 -2.23
CA SER A 106 2.17 9.41 -1.74
C SER A 106 0.69 9.80 -1.60
N GLY A 107 0.33 10.94 -2.09
CA GLY A 107 -1.04 11.45 -2.08
C GLY A 107 -2.00 10.66 -2.96
N ALA A 108 -3.02 11.34 -3.48
CA ALA A 108 -3.88 10.78 -4.52
C ALA A 108 -3.05 10.24 -5.68
N THR A 109 -3.57 9.27 -6.41
CA THR A 109 -2.90 8.76 -7.63
C THR A 109 -2.57 9.90 -8.58
N GLU A 110 -3.47 10.88 -8.65
CA GLU A 110 -3.33 12.07 -9.49
C GLU A 110 -2.33 13.09 -8.94
N ILE A 111 -1.78 13.91 -9.82
CA ILE A 111 -0.90 15.03 -9.47
C ILE A 111 -1.78 16.19 -9.03
N ASP A 112 -1.65 16.61 -7.80
CA ASP A 112 -2.32 17.80 -7.27
C ASP A 112 -1.54 19.09 -7.55
N GLY A 113 -2.13 20.23 -7.23
CA GLY A 113 -1.53 21.54 -7.47
C GLY A 113 -0.21 21.79 -6.72
N PHE A 114 0.06 21.05 -5.63
CA PHE A 114 1.30 21.12 -4.89
C PHE A 114 2.40 20.18 -5.42
N GLU A 115 2.05 19.30 -6.35
CA GLU A 115 2.96 18.33 -6.98
C GLU A 115 3.26 18.68 -8.45
N SER A 116 2.59 19.68 -9.01
CA SER A 116 2.73 20.06 -10.43
C SER A 116 4.20 20.29 -10.83
N TYR A 117 5.01 20.84 -9.91
CA TYR A 117 6.44 21.07 -10.14
C TYR A 117 7.23 19.81 -10.48
N LEU A 118 6.75 18.62 -10.07
CA LEU A 118 7.44 17.36 -10.36
C LEU A 118 7.50 17.04 -11.86
N VAL A 119 6.52 17.49 -12.63
CA VAL A 119 6.40 17.22 -14.08
C VAL A 119 6.73 18.42 -14.95
N GLU A 120 6.85 19.61 -14.37
CA GLU A 120 7.24 20.83 -15.09
C GLU A 120 8.64 20.64 -15.69
N ASN A 121 8.79 20.93 -16.98
CA ASN A 121 10.05 20.72 -17.71
C ASN A 121 10.65 19.31 -17.52
N LYS A 122 9.81 18.27 -17.46
CA LYS A 122 10.22 16.87 -17.23
C LYS A 122 10.98 16.67 -15.91
N GLY A 123 10.73 17.52 -14.92
CA GLY A 123 11.35 17.47 -13.61
C GLY A 123 12.75 18.10 -13.51
N ASP A 124 13.22 18.82 -14.54
CA ASP A 124 14.56 19.45 -14.55
C ASP A 124 14.78 20.44 -13.39
N ASN A 125 13.72 21.06 -12.91
CA ASN A 125 13.76 22.04 -11.82
C ASN A 125 13.51 21.42 -10.42
N THR A 126 13.38 20.13 -10.32
CA THR A 126 13.18 19.45 -9.03
C THR A 126 14.48 19.43 -8.22
N ASP A 127 14.33 19.45 -6.90
CA ASP A 127 15.46 19.54 -5.96
C ASP A 127 15.37 18.42 -4.93
N PHE A 128 15.39 17.18 -5.39
CA PHE A 128 15.48 15.98 -4.55
C PHE A 128 16.45 14.97 -5.19
N ASP A 129 17.07 14.15 -4.36
CA ASP A 129 17.95 13.07 -4.81
C ASP A 129 17.21 11.73 -4.86
N VAL A 130 16.28 11.53 -3.93
CA VAL A 130 15.44 10.31 -3.88
C VAL A 130 13.97 10.70 -3.75
N LEU A 131 13.13 10.13 -4.60
CA LEU A 131 11.67 10.22 -4.53
C LEU A 131 11.09 8.90 -4.04
N VAL A 132 10.43 8.90 -2.89
CA VAL A 132 9.72 7.75 -2.34
C VAL A 132 8.26 7.81 -2.74
N THR A 133 7.73 6.76 -3.38
CA THR A 133 6.41 6.83 -4.01
C THR A 133 5.75 5.46 -4.18
N THR A 134 4.45 5.44 -4.51
CA THR A 134 3.73 4.21 -4.87
C THR A 134 3.85 3.89 -6.36
N TYR A 135 3.52 2.65 -6.75
CA TYR A 135 3.54 2.19 -8.14
C TYR A 135 2.67 3.05 -9.05
N GLU A 136 1.47 3.39 -8.60
CA GLU A 136 0.50 4.17 -9.39
C GLU A 136 0.97 5.60 -9.60
N LYS A 137 1.48 6.21 -8.53
CA LYS A 137 1.93 7.61 -8.59
C LYS A 137 3.13 7.77 -9.52
N ILE A 138 4.15 6.92 -9.38
CA ILE A 138 5.32 7.03 -10.25
C ILE A 138 4.99 6.70 -11.71
N ASN A 139 4.06 5.79 -11.97
CA ASN A 139 3.61 5.49 -13.32
C ASN A 139 3.05 6.74 -14.00
N LEU A 140 2.20 7.48 -13.30
CA LEU A 140 1.65 8.74 -13.82
C LEU A 140 2.76 9.79 -14.05
N LEU A 141 3.67 9.96 -13.10
CA LEU A 141 4.76 10.93 -13.19
C LEU A 141 5.70 10.63 -14.38
N ILE A 142 6.09 9.38 -14.59
CA ILE A 142 6.94 8.96 -15.72
C ILE A 142 6.22 9.19 -17.04
N ARG A 143 4.94 8.85 -17.16
CA ARG A 143 4.14 9.05 -18.38
C ARG A 143 3.98 10.53 -18.73
N GLN A 144 4.07 11.41 -17.74
CA GLN A 144 4.11 12.87 -17.94
C GLN A 144 5.54 13.41 -18.15
N GLY A 145 6.52 12.53 -18.28
CA GLY A 145 7.87 12.86 -18.68
C GLY A 145 8.88 13.01 -17.55
N LEU A 146 8.51 12.84 -16.26
CA LEU A 146 9.48 12.88 -15.18
C LEU A 146 10.56 11.81 -15.39
N GLY A 147 11.83 12.19 -15.29
CA GLY A 147 12.97 11.27 -15.40
C GLY A 147 13.40 10.92 -16.83
N THR A 148 12.69 11.42 -17.85
CA THR A 148 13.06 11.23 -19.26
C THR A 148 14.05 12.28 -19.77
N SER A 149 14.36 13.31 -18.97
CA SER A 149 15.28 14.38 -19.31
C SER A 149 16.73 13.91 -19.24
N GLU A 150 17.55 14.36 -20.19
CA GLU A 150 18.99 14.13 -20.18
C GLU A 150 19.73 14.96 -19.12
N LYS A 151 19.16 16.11 -18.73
CA LYS A 151 19.76 17.00 -17.74
C LYS A 151 19.63 16.44 -16.33
N ARG A 152 18.49 15.78 -16.04
CA ARG A 152 18.17 15.23 -14.72
C ARG A 152 17.52 13.85 -14.86
N PRO A 153 18.31 12.83 -15.28
CA PRO A 153 17.77 11.52 -15.58
C PRO A 153 17.37 10.75 -14.31
N LEU A 154 16.36 9.89 -14.45
CA LEU A 154 16.12 8.79 -13.51
C LEU A 154 17.21 7.74 -13.68
N VAL A 155 18.03 7.52 -12.64
CA VAL A 155 19.22 6.67 -12.73
C VAL A 155 19.09 5.32 -12.03
N LEU A 156 18.16 5.22 -11.06
CA LEU A 156 17.86 3.97 -10.37
C LEU A 156 16.40 3.92 -9.96
N VAL A 157 15.79 2.76 -10.13
CA VAL A 157 14.49 2.40 -9.58
C VAL A 157 14.68 1.29 -8.55
N VAL A 158 14.37 1.57 -7.30
CA VAL A 158 14.28 0.57 -6.24
C VAL A 158 12.83 0.11 -6.17
N VAL A 159 12.58 -1.16 -6.41
CA VAL A 159 11.24 -1.77 -6.28
C VAL A 159 11.24 -2.63 -5.02
N ASP A 160 10.61 -2.13 -3.98
CA ASP A 160 10.45 -2.90 -2.75
C ASP A 160 9.22 -3.81 -2.86
N GLU A 161 9.29 -4.98 -2.24
CA GLU A 161 8.27 -6.02 -2.33
C GLU A 161 7.91 -6.37 -3.79
N ALA A 162 8.93 -6.55 -4.65
CA ALA A 162 8.75 -6.76 -6.09
C ALA A 162 7.89 -7.98 -6.45
N HIS A 163 7.69 -8.93 -5.53
CA HIS A 163 6.77 -10.05 -5.71
C HIS A 163 5.30 -9.63 -5.88
N ASN A 164 4.95 -8.36 -5.59
CA ASN A 164 3.62 -7.82 -5.90
C ASN A 164 3.27 -7.79 -7.40
N ILE A 165 4.21 -8.13 -8.29
CA ILE A 165 3.91 -8.41 -9.71
C ILE A 165 2.87 -9.54 -9.85
N GLU A 166 2.80 -10.48 -8.91
CA GLU A 166 1.78 -11.55 -8.89
C GLU A 166 0.43 -11.11 -8.33
N GLU A 167 0.33 -9.91 -7.77
CA GLU A 167 -0.94 -9.43 -7.22
C GLU A 167 -2.00 -9.32 -8.33
N LYS A 168 -3.16 -9.96 -8.11
CA LYS A 168 -4.20 -10.07 -9.13
C LYS A 168 -4.70 -8.73 -9.66
N GLN A 169 -4.80 -7.72 -8.81
CA GLN A 169 -5.38 -6.42 -9.21
C GLN A 169 -4.33 -5.42 -9.70
N ARG A 170 -3.14 -5.39 -9.09
CA ARG A 170 -2.13 -4.34 -9.31
C ARG A 170 -0.84 -4.83 -9.96
N GLY A 171 -0.66 -6.15 -10.05
CA GLY A 171 0.59 -6.74 -10.54
C GLY A 171 0.92 -6.32 -11.97
N LEU A 172 -0.05 -6.32 -12.88
CA LEU A 172 0.16 -5.85 -14.25
C LEU A 172 0.52 -4.36 -14.31
N ASN A 173 -0.05 -3.51 -13.44
CA ASN A 173 0.31 -2.10 -13.38
C ASN A 173 1.79 -1.92 -13.02
N LEU A 174 2.31 -2.69 -12.07
CA LEU A 174 3.73 -2.67 -11.72
C LEU A 174 4.61 -3.17 -12.88
N GLU A 175 4.23 -4.27 -13.50
CA GLU A 175 4.96 -4.85 -14.63
C GLU A 175 5.06 -3.85 -15.80
N PHE A 176 3.95 -3.27 -16.22
CA PHE A 176 3.92 -2.29 -17.31
C PHE A 176 4.58 -0.96 -16.95
N LEU A 177 4.55 -0.54 -15.68
CA LEU A 177 5.35 0.58 -15.18
C LEU A 177 6.84 0.32 -15.43
N LEU A 178 7.36 -0.84 -15.04
CA LEU A 178 8.77 -1.17 -15.20
C LEU A 178 9.16 -1.27 -16.69
N ALA A 179 8.28 -1.79 -17.52
CA ALA A 179 8.46 -1.80 -18.98
C ALA A 179 8.49 -0.37 -19.56
N THR A 180 7.60 0.51 -19.11
CA THR A 180 7.58 1.93 -19.51
C THR A 180 8.89 2.62 -19.11
N ILE A 181 9.32 2.49 -17.86
CA ILE A 181 10.60 3.09 -17.41
C ILE A 181 11.78 2.56 -18.22
N ARG A 182 11.82 1.24 -18.48
CA ARG A 182 12.88 0.64 -19.29
C ARG A 182 12.97 1.23 -20.69
N ASN A 183 11.82 1.54 -21.30
CA ASN A 183 11.73 2.13 -22.64
C ASN A 183 12.05 3.63 -22.66
N ASP A 184 11.51 4.39 -21.71
CA ASP A 184 11.52 5.86 -21.74
C ASP A 184 12.72 6.47 -21.01
N CYS A 185 13.19 5.84 -19.92
CA CYS A 185 14.29 6.31 -19.09
C CYS A 185 15.56 5.50 -19.39
N LYS A 186 16.33 5.93 -20.39
CA LYS A 186 17.47 5.18 -20.93
C LYS A 186 18.56 4.87 -19.89
N GLU A 187 18.78 5.80 -18.95
CA GLU A 187 19.80 5.67 -17.91
C GLU A 187 19.32 4.85 -16.69
N ALA A 188 18.03 4.55 -16.60
CA ALA A 188 17.48 3.86 -15.46
C ALA A 188 18.04 2.44 -15.30
N LYS A 189 18.57 2.20 -14.10
CA LYS A 189 18.95 0.89 -13.57
C LYS A 189 17.86 0.42 -12.60
N PHE A 190 17.81 -0.86 -12.28
CA PHE A 190 16.80 -1.44 -11.43
C PHE A 190 17.40 -2.25 -10.29
N ILE A 191 16.81 -2.17 -9.13
CA ILE A 191 17.00 -3.12 -8.03
C ILE A 191 15.64 -3.56 -7.51
N LEU A 192 15.36 -4.86 -7.63
CA LEU A 192 14.13 -5.48 -7.17
C LEU A 192 14.42 -6.22 -5.87
N LEU A 193 13.77 -5.79 -4.79
CA LEU A 193 13.87 -6.42 -3.48
C LEU A 193 12.68 -7.36 -3.31
N THR A 194 12.94 -8.64 -3.08
CA THR A 194 11.91 -9.66 -2.99
C THR A 194 12.27 -10.71 -1.94
N PRO A 195 11.31 -11.40 -1.32
CA PRO A 195 11.57 -12.67 -0.68
C PRO A 195 12.10 -13.69 -1.70
N ASP A 196 12.51 -14.86 -1.22
CA ASP A 196 13.06 -15.92 -2.07
C ASP A 196 12.12 -16.31 -3.23
N ILE A 197 12.64 -16.23 -4.47
CA ILE A 197 11.95 -16.62 -5.70
C ILE A 197 12.89 -17.51 -6.55
N PRO A 198 12.42 -18.67 -7.04
CA PRO A 198 13.27 -19.60 -7.79
C PRO A 198 13.75 -19.03 -9.13
N ASN A 199 12.92 -18.26 -9.83
CA ASN A 199 13.23 -17.70 -11.15
C ASN A 199 13.83 -16.28 -11.10
N ALA A 200 14.57 -15.93 -10.05
CA ALA A 200 15.17 -14.61 -9.88
C ALA A 200 16.10 -14.20 -11.05
N GLU A 201 16.78 -15.16 -11.68
CA GLU A 201 17.61 -14.95 -12.85
C GLU A 201 16.77 -14.48 -14.06
N GLN A 202 15.67 -15.17 -14.36
CA GLN A 202 14.73 -14.78 -15.42
C GLN A 202 14.19 -13.35 -15.19
N VAL A 203 13.86 -13.03 -13.95
CA VAL A 203 13.37 -11.68 -13.58
C VAL A 203 14.47 -10.62 -13.76
N ALA A 204 15.73 -10.94 -13.44
CA ALA A 204 16.85 -10.03 -13.65
C ALA A 204 17.13 -9.81 -15.15
N GLU A 205 17.09 -10.87 -15.95
CA GLU A 205 17.22 -10.81 -17.41
C GLU A 205 16.07 -10.05 -18.09
N TRP A 206 14.86 -10.12 -17.53
CA TRP A 206 13.72 -9.38 -18.05
C TRP A 206 14.00 -7.89 -18.22
N LEU A 207 14.52 -7.22 -17.18
CA LEU A 207 14.81 -5.77 -17.20
C LEU A 207 16.23 -5.46 -17.65
N GLY A 208 17.17 -6.31 -17.36
CA GLY A 208 18.61 -6.09 -17.58
C GLY A 208 19.17 -6.69 -18.89
N GLY A 209 18.49 -7.66 -19.48
CA GLY A 209 19.06 -8.50 -20.52
C GLY A 209 20.33 -9.19 -20.01
N GLU A 210 21.40 -9.22 -20.81
CA GLU A 210 22.71 -9.76 -20.41
C GLU A 210 23.37 -9.02 -19.21
N ARG A 211 22.87 -7.81 -18.88
CA ARG A 211 23.31 -7.02 -17.72
C ARG A 211 22.37 -7.17 -16.50
N GLY A 212 21.52 -8.19 -16.50
CA GLY A 212 20.75 -8.61 -15.35
C GLY A 212 21.58 -9.49 -14.42
N LYS A 213 21.40 -9.34 -13.11
CA LYS A 213 22.07 -10.17 -12.11
C LYS A 213 21.14 -10.52 -10.97
N ASN A 214 21.07 -11.78 -10.67
CA ASN A 214 20.43 -12.34 -9.52
C ASN A 214 21.41 -12.36 -8.32
N ILE A 215 20.94 -11.92 -7.17
CA ILE A 215 21.63 -12.08 -5.88
C ILE A 215 20.73 -12.94 -5.02
N GLN A 216 21.00 -14.23 -5.04
CA GLN A 216 20.40 -15.23 -4.20
C GLN A 216 21.52 -15.88 -3.39
N ILE A 217 21.44 -15.76 -2.07
CA ILE A 217 22.47 -16.28 -1.18
C ILE A 217 21.83 -17.37 -0.36
N GLU A 218 22.27 -18.60 -0.59
CA GLU A 218 21.83 -19.77 0.16
C GLU A 218 22.66 -19.92 1.44
N PHE A 219 21.95 -20.12 2.55
CA PHE A 219 22.58 -20.39 3.83
C PHE A 219 21.93 -21.59 4.47
N ASP A 220 22.69 -22.59 4.74
CA ASP A 220 22.24 -23.73 5.54
C ASP A 220 22.29 -23.42 7.04
N TRP A 221 23.07 -22.43 7.46
CA TRP A 221 23.39 -22.15 8.86
C TRP A 221 22.96 -20.77 9.37
N TRP A 222 22.61 -19.81 8.49
CA TRP A 222 22.20 -18.46 8.89
C TRP A 222 20.71 -18.24 8.68
N GLN A 223 20.03 -17.81 9.74
CA GLN A 223 18.64 -17.34 9.67
C GLN A 223 18.55 -15.98 10.36
N PRO A 224 17.77 -15.04 9.79
CA PRO A 224 17.61 -13.71 10.38
C PRO A 224 16.94 -13.78 11.76
N ASN A 225 16.03 -14.74 11.95
CA ASN A 225 15.28 -14.93 13.18
C ASN A 225 15.22 -16.43 13.49
N GLU A 226 15.46 -16.79 14.75
CA GLU A 226 15.23 -18.15 15.23
C GLU A 226 13.75 -18.40 15.46
N ARG A 227 13.18 -19.38 14.80
CA ARG A 227 11.75 -19.68 14.87
C ARG A 227 11.42 -21.15 14.70
N VAL A 228 10.26 -21.54 15.24
CA VAL A 228 9.64 -22.86 15.07
C VAL A 228 8.28 -22.66 14.38
N VAL A 229 7.95 -23.57 13.48
CA VAL A 229 6.62 -23.66 12.87
C VAL A 229 6.01 -25.00 13.26
N GLY A 230 4.76 -24.99 13.70
CA GLY A 230 4.10 -26.22 14.11
C GLY A 230 2.58 -26.15 14.07
N THR A 231 1.97 -27.29 14.31
CA THR A 231 0.52 -27.40 14.52
C THR A 231 0.19 -27.32 16.00
N LEU A 232 -0.84 -26.55 16.35
CA LEU A 232 -1.40 -26.48 17.68
C LEU A 232 -2.43 -27.60 17.87
N LYS A 233 -2.23 -28.42 18.89
CA LYS A 233 -3.02 -29.61 19.18
C LYS A 233 -3.38 -29.70 20.67
N THR A 234 -4.38 -30.52 20.96
CA THR A 234 -4.79 -30.84 22.33
C THR A 234 -4.60 -32.33 22.64
N GLU A 235 -4.11 -32.64 23.82
CA GLU A 235 -4.03 -34.01 24.36
C GLU A 235 -4.73 -34.08 25.74
N GLY A 236 -5.36 -35.19 26.07
CA GLY A 236 -6.12 -35.33 27.32
C GLY A 236 -7.62 -35.53 27.11
N ARG A 237 -8.41 -35.47 28.19
CA ARG A 237 -9.85 -35.75 28.19
C ARG A 237 -10.62 -34.79 29.10
N GLY A 238 -11.87 -34.49 28.73
CA GLY A 238 -12.79 -33.69 29.54
C GLY A 238 -12.23 -32.31 29.86
N ARG A 239 -12.09 -32.03 31.16
CA ARG A 239 -11.59 -30.74 31.69
C ARG A 239 -10.09 -30.74 32.02
N ASN A 240 -9.42 -31.87 31.78
CA ASN A 240 -7.98 -32.02 31.97
C ASN A 240 -7.33 -32.33 30.62
N PHE A 241 -6.69 -31.35 30.05
CA PHE A 241 -6.05 -31.47 28.75
C PHE A 241 -4.92 -30.45 28.60
N ASP A 242 -3.96 -30.81 27.75
CA ASP A 242 -2.82 -29.95 27.43
C ASP A 242 -2.95 -29.44 26.02
N ILE A 243 -2.43 -28.24 25.80
CA ILE A 243 -2.23 -27.68 24.46
C ILE A 243 -0.72 -27.62 24.19
N TYR A 244 -0.32 -28.21 23.09
CA TYR A 244 1.07 -28.29 22.68
C TYR A 244 1.26 -27.89 21.21
N LEU A 245 2.49 -27.46 20.90
CA LEU A 245 2.94 -27.21 19.53
C LEU A 245 3.69 -28.43 19.03
N GLN A 246 3.17 -29.11 18.01
CA GLN A 246 3.87 -30.12 17.28
C GLN A 246 4.69 -29.50 16.18
N THR A 247 6.01 -29.52 16.27
CA THR A 247 6.90 -28.92 15.28
C THR A 247 6.84 -29.64 13.95
N LEU A 248 6.94 -28.90 12.87
CA LEU A 248 6.87 -29.39 11.50
C LEU A 248 8.22 -29.22 10.78
N ASN A 249 8.53 -30.18 9.90
CA ASN A 249 9.62 -30.03 8.96
C ASN A 249 9.21 -29.03 7.87
N THR A 250 10.05 -28.03 7.61
CA THR A 250 9.86 -27.03 6.60
C THR A 250 11.01 -27.04 5.60
N VAL A 251 10.82 -26.41 4.43
CA VAL A 251 11.88 -26.39 3.41
C VAL A 251 13.05 -25.53 3.87
N LYS A 252 12.79 -24.36 4.43
CA LYS A 252 13.81 -23.42 4.95
C LYS A 252 13.22 -22.58 6.08
N GLY A 253 14.08 -22.02 6.90
CA GLY A 253 13.72 -20.88 7.74
C GLY A 253 13.00 -21.18 9.04
N SER A 254 12.99 -22.43 9.51
CA SER A 254 12.53 -22.78 10.85
C SER A 254 13.26 -24.01 11.40
N TYR A 255 13.34 -24.07 12.72
CA TYR A 255 13.89 -25.26 13.39
C TYR A 255 12.80 -26.31 13.61
N ASN A 256 13.14 -27.58 13.38
CA ASN A 256 12.34 -28.69 13.83
C ASN A 256 13.04 -29.32 15.03
N ILE A 257 12.38 -29.26 16.17
CA ILE A 257 12.89 -29.82 17.43
C ILE A 257 12.50 -31.33 17.57
N GLY A 258 11.64 -31.80 16.64
CA GLY A 258 11.23 -33.22 16.57
C GLY A 258 10.14 -33.62 17.58
N ASP A 259 9.93 -32.84 18.62
CA ASP A 259 9.08 -33.19 19.76
C ASP A 259 7.88 -32.25 19.93
N LYS A 260 6.95 -32.64 20.77
CA LYS A 260 5.86 -31.85 21.27
C LYS A 260 6.39 -30.79 22.24
N ILE A 261 6.11 -29.52 21.98
CA ILE A 261 6.41 -28.43 22.90
C ILE A 261 5.14 -28.14 23.70
N PRO A 262 5.07 -28.48 25.00
CA PRO A 262 3.94 -28.15 25.84
C PRO A 262 3.85 -26.62 26.00
N ILE A 263 2.68 -26.03 25.75
CA ILE A 263 2.46 -24.60 25.88
C ILE A 263 1.56 -24.29 27.07
N ILE A 264 0.45 -25.00 27.21
CA ILE A 264 -0.54 -24.77 28.26
C ILE A 264 -1.03 -26.11 28.83
N GLU A 265 -0.99 -26.24 30.16
CA GLU A 265 -1.62 -27.33 30.91
C GLU A 265 -2.95 -26.81 31.50
N ILE A 266 -4.06 -27.48 31.19
CA ILE A 266 -5.40 -27.14 31.68
C ILE A 266 -5.83 -28.20 32.69
N LYS A 267 -6.06 -27.77 33.93
CA LYS A 267 -6.54 -28.63 35.04
C LYS A 267 -7.80 -28.04 35.65
N SER A 268 -8.87 -28.82 35.59
CA SER A 268 -10.16 -28.52 36.29
C SER A 268 -10.77 -27.15 35.97
N GLU A 269 -10.55 -26.62 34.77
CA GLU A 269 -11.24 -25.43 34.34
C GLU A 269 -12.72 -25.70 33.98
N ASN A 270 -13.55 -24.63 33.93
CA ASN A 270 -14.96 -24.75 33.59
C ASN A 270 -15.24 -25.03 32.10
N ILE A 271 -14.20 -25.31 31.31
CA ILE A 271 -14.29 -25.60 29.88
C ILE A 271 -13.73 -27.00 29.57
N THR A 272 -14.33 -27.70 28.65
CA THR A 272 -13.90 -29.03 28.21
C THR A 272 -13.06 -28.97 26.93
N LYS A 273 -12.21 -30.00 26.73
CA LYS A 273 -11.49 -30.18 25.48
C LYS A 273 -12.42 -30.15 24.26
N SER A 274 -13.60 -30.79 24.37
CA SER A 274 -14.59 -30.85 23.28
C SER A 274 -15.12 -29.47 22.89
N GLU A 275 -15.35 -28.60 23.85
CA GLU A 275 -15.80 -27.22 23.61
C GLU A 275 -14.68 -26.43 22.90
N VAL A 276 -13.46 -26.49 23.41
CA VAL A 276 -12.30 -25.81 22.82
C VAL A 276 -12.01 -26.27 21.38
N THR A 277 -12.17 -27.56 21.10
CA THR A 277 -11.90 -28.13 19.77
C THR A 277 -13.11 -28.19 18.84
N SER A 278 -14.26 -27.66 19.25
CA SER A 278 -15.49 -27.65 18.46
C SER A 278 -15.34 -26.93 17.11
N SER A 279 -14.55 -25.86 17.07
CA SER A 279 -14.17 -25.16 15.85
C SER A 279 -12.76 -24.55 15.97
N LYS A 280 -12.15 -24.15 14.83
CA LYS A 280 -10.89 -23.41 14.85
C LYS A 280 -11.03 -22.07 15.56
N LEU A 281 -12.18 -21.43 15.45
CA LEU A 281 -12.47 -20.16 16.12
C LEU A 281 -12.51 -20.32 17.65
N GLU A 282 -13.21 -21.35 18.17
CA GLU A 282 -13.24 -21.61 19.61
C GLU A 282 -11.85 -21.92 20.16
N PHE A 283 -11.07 -22.69 19.41
CA PHE A 283 -9.68 -22.94 19.77
C PHE A 283 -8.87 -21.67 19.84
N LEU A 284 -8.93 -20.81 18.80
CA LEU A 284 -8.21 -19.53 18.76
C LEU A 284 -8.58 -18.63 19.94
N LYS A 285 -9.87 -18.46 20.22
CA LYS A 285 -10.38 -17.66 21.35
C LYS A 285 -9.74 -18.12 22.65
N PHE A 286 -9.93 -19.40 22.96
CA PHE A 286 -9.47 -19.99 24.21
C PHE A 286 -7.94 -19.94 24.34
N PHE A 287 -7.22 -20.48 23.34
CA PHE A 287 -5.78 -20.54 23.36
C PHE A 287 -5.14 -19.17 23.48
N SER A 288 -5.60 -18.22 22.68
CA SER A 288 -5.07 -16.85 22.68
C SER A 288 -5.28 -16.15 24.02
N SER A 289 -6.42 -16.37 24.69
CA SER A 289 -6.65 -15.81 26.03
C SER A 289 -5.66 -16.32 27.08
N LYS A 290 -5.23 -17.56 26.95
CA LYS A 290 -4.27 -18.15 27.89
C LYS A 290 -2.83 -17.65 27.65
N ILE A 291 -2.43 -17.47 26.41
CA ILE A 291 -1.06 -17.04 26.08
C ILE A 291 -0.85 -15.52 26.27
N LEU A 292 -1.90 -14.69 26.29
CA LEU A 292 -1.79 -13.27 26.60
C LEU A 292 -1.14 -12.98 27.95
N ASN A 293 -1.18 -13.93 28.87
CA ASN A 293 -0.60 -13.80 30.20
C ASN A 293 0.96 -13.83 30.19
N TYR A 294 1.59 -14.16 29.06
CA TYR A 294 3.07 -14.30 28.96
C TYR A 294 3.81 -13.02 28.54
N ASN A 295 3.15 -11.85 28.55
CA ASN A 295 3.75 -10.52 28.30
C ASN A 295 4.56 -10.35 27.00
N SER A 296 4.24 -11.08 25.97
CA SER A 296 4.91 -10.99 24.67
C SER A 296 3.91 -10.62 23.57
N PRO A 297 4.23 -9.68 22.67
CA PRO A 297 3.33 -9.31 21.58
C PRO A 297 3.06 -10.50 20.66
N ILE A 298 1.78 -10.76 20.41
CA ILE A 298 1.34 -11.84 19.53
C ILE A 298 0.44 -11.32 18.42
N ILE A 299 0.45 -12.00 17.27
CA ILE A 299 -0.53 -11.83 16.21
C ILE A 299 -1.46 -13.04 16.19
N ILE A 300 -2.76 -12.76 16.08
CA ILE A 300 -3.80 -13.77 15.98
C ILE A 300 -4.48 -13.60 14.62
N LEU A 301 -4.39 -14.59 13.75
CA LEU A 301 -4.94 -14.57 12.42
C LEU A 301 -6.30 -15.25 12.37
N ALA A 302 -7.34 -14.45 12.18
CA ALA A 302 -8.70 -14.88 11.96
C ALA A 302 -8.97 -15.18 10.48
N SER A 303 -10.04 -15.92 10.20
CA SER A 303 -10.43 -16.26 8.81
C SER A 303 -11.10 -15.10 8.08
N ASN A 304 -11.75 -14.20 8.81
CA ASN A 304 -12.45 -13.03 8.25
C ASN A 304 -12.54 -11.89 9.29
N ILE A 305 -13.01 -10.74 8.85
CA ILE A 305 -13.12 -9.54 9.71
C ILE A 305 -14.06 -9.75 10.88
N SER A 306 -15.22 -10.41 10.69
CA SER A 306 -16.17 -10.66 11.79
C SER A 306 -15.54 -11.49 12.91
N GLU A 307 -14.75 -12.50 12.58
CA GLU A 307 -14.02 -13.31 13.56
C GLU A 307 -12.99 -12.50 14.33
N THR A 308 -12.40 -11.43 13.74
CA THR A 308 -11.46 -10.58 14.49
C THR A 308 -12.12 -9.93 15.69
N TYR A 309 -13.36 -9.45 15.55
CA TYR A 309 -14.13 -8.90 16.67
C TYR A 309 -14.51 -9.98 17.69
N THR A 310 -15.00 -11.12 17.22
CA THR A 310 -15.37 -12.24 18.11
C THR A 310 -14.20 -12.69 18.97
N ILE A 311 -13.00 -12.78 18.39
CA ILE A 311 -11.78 -13.12 19.13
C ILE A 311 -11.41 -11.99 20.10
N ALA A 312 -11.41 -10.73 19.65
CA ALA A 312 -11.03 -9.59 20.48
C ALA A 312 -11.99 -9.39 21.66
N ASP A 313 -13.31 -9.56 21.47
CA ASP A 313 -14.31 -9.54 22.55
C ASP A 313 -14.03 -10.61 23.59
N TYR A 314 -13.78 -11.85 23.14
CA TYR A 314 -13.45 -12.94 24.04
C TYR A 314 -12.17 -12.68 24.84
N LEU A 315 -11.14 -12.15 24.18
CA LEU A 315 -9.88 -11.80 24.81
C LEU A 315 -10.06 -10.71 25.85
N MET A 316 -10.85 -9.67 25.55
CA MET A 316 -11.16 -8.58 26.47
C MET A 316 -11.84 -9.08 27.73
N GLU A 317 -12.84 -9.97 27.58
CA GLU A 317 -13.61 -10.55 28.71
C GLU A 317 -12.77 -11.50 29.56
N ASN A 318 -11.83 -12.22 28.98
CA ASN A 318 -11.03 -13.25 29.64
C ASN A 318 -9.58 -12.81 29.97
N CYS A 319 -9.22 -11.56 29.69
CA CYS A 319 -7.92 -11.01 30.07
C CYS A 319 -7.97 -10.45 31.49
N ASN A 320 -7.35 -11.15 32.43
CA ASN A 320 -7.31 -10.76 33.85
C ASN A 320 -6.22 -9.73 34.17
N HIS A 321 -5.40 -9.32 33.21
CA HIS A 321 -4.35 -8.34 33.42
C HIS A 321 -4.90 -6.93 33.51
N ASN A 322 -4.51 -6.22 34.56
CA ASN A 322 -4.66 -4.78 34.68
C ASN A 322 -3.34 -4.12 34.27
N PHE A 323 -3.37 -3.36 33.21
CA PHE A 323 -2.21 -2.63 32.72
C PHE A 323 -2.13 -1.25 33.37
N ASN A 324 -0.93 -0.82 33.65
CA ASN A 324 -0.67 0.56 34.08
C ASN A 324 -1.03 1.54 32.94
N TYR A 325 -1.38 2.78 33.33
CA TYR A 325 -1.67 3.85 32.39
C TYR A 325 -0.48 4.05 31.43
N ASP A 326 -0.75 4.13 30.15
CA ASP A 326 0.20 4.44 29.09
C ASP A 326 -0.33 5.58 28.24
N LYS A 327 0.45 6.67 28.16
CA LYS A 327 0.07 7.88 27.43
C LYS A 327 -0.20 7.64 25.93
N ASP A 328 0.50 6.70 25.29
CA ASP A 328 0.36 6.45 23.87
C ASP A 328 -0.85 5.56 23.56
N ILE A 329 -1.18 4.64 24.46
CA ILE A 329 -2.42 3.87 24.38
C ILE A 329 -3.63 4.80 24.57
N ASP A 330 -3.57 5.70 25.57
CA ASP A 330 -4.65 6.67 25.81
C ASP A 330 -4.80 7.64 24.62
N LEU A 331 -3.68 8.08 24.04
CA LEU A 331 -3.66 8.91 22.83
C LEU A 331 -4.34 8.23 21.65
N LEU A 332 -3.99 6.97 21.37
CA LEU A 332 -4.64 6.19 20.32
C LEU A 332 -6.13 6.01 20.61
N LYS A 333 -6.50 5.69 21.85
CA LYS A 333 -7.90 5.52 22.28
C LYS A 333 -8.72 6.77 21.99
N LYS A 334 -8.25 7.95 22.40
CA LYS A 334 -8.90 9.25 22.13
C LYS A 334 -8.99 9.56 20.66
N PHE A 335 -7.96 9.21 19.88
CA PHE A 335 -8.00 9.39 18.43
C PHE A 335 -9.03 8.50 17.76
N VAL A 336 -9.14 7.24 18.16
CA VAL A 336 -10.22 6.34 17.74
C VAL A 336 -11.57 6.90 18.08
N GLN A 337 -11.76 7.41 19.30
CA GLN A 337 -13.01 8.05 19.75
C GLN A 337 -13.40 9.24 18.87
N SER A 338 -12.41 10.08 18.49
CA SER A 338 -12.68 11.27 17.68
C SER A 338 -13.12 10.94 16.24
N GLU A 339 -12.62 9.85 15.66
CA GLU A 339 -12.88 9.48 14.27
C GLU A 339 -14.02 8.44 14.13
N LEU A 340 -14.08 7.45 15.02
CA LEU A 340 -14.98 6.29 14.93
C LEU A 340 -16.06 6.28 16.01
N GLY A 341 -16.03 7.23 16.96
CA GLY A 341 -16.98 7.32 18.06
C GLY A 341 -16.60 6.49 19.30
N ASN A 342 -17.24 6.84 20.43
CA ASN A 342 -16.95 6.21 21.72
C ASN A 342 -17.33 4.72 21.79
N ASP A 343 -18.34 4.33 21.04
CA ASP A 343 -18.92 2.98 21.07
C ASP A 343 -18.18 2.00 20.14
N PHE A 344 -17.19 2.48 19.37
CA PHE A 344 -16.44 1.58 18.49
C PHE A 344 -15.60 0.60 19.30
N PRO A 345 -15.69 -0.73 19.00
CA PRO A 345 -15.14 -1.77 19.89
C PRO A 345 -13.65 -1.63 20.21
N LEU A 346 -12.85 -1.12 19.29
CA LEU A 346 -11.40 -0.90 19.48
C LEU A 346 -11.11 -0.02 20.71
N VAL A 347 -12.00 0.92 21.06
CA VAL A 347 -11.86 1.78 22.25
C VAL A 347 -11.75 0.96 23.54
N LYS A 348 -12.55 -0.10 23.66
CA LYS A 348 -12.54 -1.02 24.83
C LYS A 348 -11.34 -1.98 24.78
N TYR A 349 -11.00 -2.47 23.59
CA TYR A 349 -9.90 -3.44 23.44
C TYR A 349 -8.56 -2.83 23.85
N LEU A 350 -8.34 -1.55 23.58
CA LEU A 350 -7.11 -0.83 23.95
C LEU A 350 -6.87 -0.79 25.47
N ASP A 351 -7.93 -0.82 26.31
CA ASP A 351 -7.80 -0.90 27.76
C ASP A 351 -7.09 -2.20 28.22
N LYS A 352 -7.20 -3.26 27.40
CA LYS A 352 -6.51 -4.55 27.62
C LYS A 352 -5.31 -4.74 26.71
N ARG A 353 -4.83 -3.66 26.08
CA ARG A 353 -3.69 -3.67 25.10
C ARG A 353 -3.90 -4.64 23.94
N ILE A 354 -5.14 -4.83 23.56
CA ILE A 354 -5.57 -5.61 22.41
C ILE A 354 -5.95 -4.62 21.31
N ALA A 355 -5.51 -4.89 20.09
CA ALA A 355 -5.93 -4.14 18.92
C ALA A 355 -6.46 -5.07 17.83
N ILE A 356 -7.32 -4.52 16.97
CA ILE A 356 -7.75 -5.15 15.72
C ILE A 356 -7.12 -4.40 14.55
N HIS A 357 -6.81 -5.12 13.47
CA HIS A 357 -6.23 -4.53 12.27
C HIS A 357 -6.93 -5.10 11.04
N SER A 358 -7.56 -4.22 10.27
CA SER A 358 -8.24 -4.58 9.04
C SER A 358 -8.38 -3.37 8.12
N SER A 359 -8.76 -3.60 6.87
CA SER A 359 -9.06 -2.53 5.90
C SER A 359 -10.30 -1.70 6.27
N ALA A 360 -11.03 -2.11 7.30
CA ALA A 360 -12.19 -1.37 7.84
C ALA A 360 -11.81 -0.34 8.91
N ILE A 361 -10.51 -0.15 9.17
CA ILE A 361 -9.97 0.86 10.09
C ILE A 361 -9.20 1.91 9.28
N PRO A 362 -9.35 3.22 9.56
CA PRO A 362 -8.62 4.29 8.89
C PRO A 362 -7.10 4.10 8.92
N ASP A 363 -6.43 4.48 7.83
CA ASP A 363 -4.99 4.27 7.63
C ASP A 363 -4.13 4.84 8.76
N GLU A 364 -4.47 6.03 9.27
CA GLU A 364 -3.72 6.68 10.34
C GLU A 364 -3.83 5.91 11.67
N ILE A 365 -5.02 5.39 11.98
CA ILE A 365 -5.24 4.56 13.18
C ILE A 365 -4.46 3.25 13.03
N ARG A 366 -4.50 2.60 11.85
CA ARG A 366 -3.71 1.38 11.59
C ARG A 366 -2.22 1.63 11.76
N TYR A 367 -1.70 2.72 11.23
CA TYR A 367 -0.30 3.09 11.39
C TYR A 367 0.10 3.25 12.87
N LEU A 368 -0.72 3.95 13.66
CA LEU A 368 -0.46 4.10 15.10
C LEU A 368 -0.53 2.76 15.86
N ILE A 369 -1.43 1.85 15.46
CA ILE A 369 -1.48 0.48 16.02
C ILE A 369 -0.16 -0.26 15.71
N GLU A 370 0.32 -0.22 14.47
CA GLU A 370 1.56 -0.84 14.04
C GLU A 370 2.78 -0.27 14.80
N LEU A 371 2.80 1.04 15.02
CA LEU A 371 3.81 1.71 15.80
C LEU A 371 3.84 1.21 17.26
N LEU A 372 2.66 1.14 17.90
CA LEU A 372 2.54 0.63 19.27
C LEU A 372 2.85 -0.86 19.40
N MET A 373 2.61 -1.66 18.37
CA MET A 373 3.10 -3.05 18.29
C MET A 373 4.62 -3.10 18.24
N THR A 374 5.23 -2.25 17.42
CA THR A 374 6.70 -2.13 17.30
C THR A 374 7.35 -1.72 18.63
N GLU A 375 6.72 -0.78 19.34
CA GLU A 375 7.17 -0.31 20.66
C GLU A 375 6.89 -1.34 21.78
N GLY A 376 6.21 -2.45 21.50
CA GLY A 376 5.86 -3.48 22.49
C GLY A 376 4.80 -3.04 23.50
N LYS A 377 4.02 -2.00 23.19
CA LYS A 377 2.97 -1.46 24.05
C LYS A 377 1.65 -2.19 23.93
N LEU A 378 1.41 -2.89 22.83
CA LEU A 378 0.26 -3.77 22.63
C LEU A 378 0.66 -5.23 22.90
N GLN A 379 -0.28 -6.01 23.44
CA GLN A 379 -0.09 -7.42 23.78
C GLN A 379 -0.56 -8.35 22.65
N ALA A 380 -1.64 -7.97 21.98
CA ALA A 380 -2.21 -8.75 20.90
C ALA A 380 -2.70 -7.87 19.75
N LEU A 381 -2.48 -8.36 18.55
CA LEU A 381 -3.07 -7.84 17.33
C LEU A 381 -3.94 -8.93 16.69
N VAL A 382 -5.24 -8.72 16.66
CA VAL A 382 -6.19 -9.63 16.00
C VAL A 382 -6.46 -9.12 14.59
N THR A 383 -6.19 -9.94 13.59
CA THR A 383 -6.26 -9.50 12.19
C THR A 383 -6.61 -10.66 11.26
N THR A 384 -6.77 -10.39 9.98
CA THR A 384 -6.91 -11.42 8.94
C THR A 384 -5.56 -11.70 8.26
N THR A 385 -5.48 -12.79 7.51
CA THR A 385 -4.26 -13.20 6.80
C THR A 385 -3.75 -12.17 5.79
N THR A 386 -4.58 -11.22 5.37
CA THR A 386 -4.17 -10.09 4.49
C THR A 386 -3.06 -9.21 5.09
N ILE A 387 -2.87 -9.26 6.40
CA ILE A 387 -1.78 -8.54 7.07
C ILE A 387 -0.39 -9.07 6.64
N ALA A 388 -0.30 -10.31 6.15
CA ALA A 388 0.95 -10.90 5.70
C ALA A 388 1.64 -10.08 4.59
N GLN A 389 0.86 -9.31 3.82
CA GLN A 389 1.36 -8.45 2.73
C GLN A 389 1.92 -7.09 3.22
N GLY A 390 1.66 -6.68 4.46
CA GLY A 390 1.97 -5.31 4.90
C GLY A 390 2.67 -5.13 6.24
N ILE A 391 2.84 -6.18 7.06
CA ILE A 391 3.48 -6.05 8.38
C ILE A 391 4.96 -5.68 8.23
N ASN A 392 5.40 -4.73 9.01
CA ASN A 392 6.83 -4.39 9.13
C ASN A 392 7.31 -4.25 10.59
N PHE A 393 6.75 -5.03 11.51
CA PHE A 393 7.17 -5.05 12.91
C PHE A 393 7.41 -6.47 13.42
N PRO A 394 8.36 -6.68 14.35
CA PRO A 394 8.67 -7.98 14.90
C PRO A 394 7.64 -8.40 15.96
N VAL A 395 7.32 -9.70 16.00
CA VAL A 395 6.42 -10.31 16.98
C VAL A 395 7.04 -11.58 17.56
N SER A 396 6.60 -11.96 18.75
CA SER A 396 7.11 -13.17 19.41
C SER A 396 6.42 -14.44 18.89
N ALA A 397 5.14 -14.32 18.55
CA ALA A 397 4.36 -15.46 18.08
C ALA A 397 3.27 -15.05 17.09
N VAL A 398 2.92 -15.98 16.23
CA VAL A 398 1.74 -15.90 15.35
C VAL A 398 0.88 -17.14 15.58
N VAL A 399 -0.40 -16.94 15.87
CA VAL A 399 -1.40 -17.99 16.00
C VAL A 399 -2.36 -17.92 14.83
N MET A 400 -2.49 -18.99 14.07
CA MET A 400 -3.28 -19.02 12.83
C MET A 400 -4.42 -20.03 12.93
N GLY A 401 -5.65 -19.55 12.76
CA GLY A 401 -6.82 -20.40 12.53
C GLY A 401 -6.98 -20.83 11.07
N SER A 402 -6.48 -20.01 10.16
CA SER A 402 -6.54 -20.23 8.72
C SER A 402 -5.27 -19.74 8.05
N TYR A 403 -4.87 -20.42 6.99
CA TYR A 403 -3.82 -19.97 6.06
C TYR A 403 -4.40 -19.68 4.66
N ASN A 404 -5.69 -19.30 4.63
CA ASN A 404 -6.36 -18.80 3.44
C ASN A 404 -6.53 -17.29 3.51
N TYR A 405 -6.45 -16.62 2.37
CA TYR A 405 -6.93 -15.24 2.26
C TYR A 405 -8.47 -15.23 2.28
N PRO A 406 -9.09 -14.26 2.97
CA PRO A 406 -10.54 -14.14 2.95
C PRO A 406 -11.04 -14.06 1.51
N TYR A 407 -11.93 -14.96 1.14
CA TYR A 407 -12.58 -15.03 -0.19
C TYR A 407 -11.66 -15.29 -1.40
N GLN A 408 -10.36 -15.56 -1.21
CA GLN A 408 -9.40 -15.70 -2.30
C GLN A 408 -8.70 -17.07 -2.35
N GLY A 409 -8.93 -17.95 -1.38
CA GLY A 409 -8.30 -19.27 -1.30
C GLY A 409 -6.95 -19.28 -0.56
N LEU A 410 -6.11 -20.26 -0.83
CA LEU A 410 -4.83 -20.44 -0.13
C LEU A 410 -3.91 -19.23 -0.26
N MET A 411 -3.38 -18.78 0.87
CA MET A 411 -2.30 -17.79 0.91
C MET A 411 -1.06 -18.38 0.22
N PRO A 412 -0.41 -17.66 -0.71
CA PRO A 412 0.85 -18.09 -1.29
C PRO A 412 1.89 -18.42 -0.22
N THR A 413 2.66 -19.47 -0.43
CA THR A 413 3.70 -19.88 0.56
C THR A 413 4.73 -18.77 0.78
N ARG A 414 5.02 -17.95 -0.23
CA ARG A 414 5.87 -16.76 -0.11
C ARG A 414 5.34 -15.78 0.92
N ASP A 415 4.04 -15.48 0.92
CA ASP A 415 3.43 -14.55 1.87
C ASP A 415 3.44 -15.13 3.29
N PHE A 416 3.23 -16.44 3.43
CA PHE A 416 3.42 -17.14 4.69
C PHE A 416 4.85 -16.99 5.22
N TRP A 417 5.86 -17.21 4.38
CA TRP A 417 7.25 -17.09 4.80
C TRP A 417 7.68 -15.63 5.01
N ASN A 418 7.04 -14.68 4.33
CA ASN A 418 7.22 -13.25 4.61
C ASN A 418 6.71 -12.89 6.02
N LEU A 419 5.53 -13.38 6.39
CA LEU A 419 4.99 -13.26 7.75
C LEU A 419 5.88 -13.97 8.76
N ALA A 420 6.27 -15.21 8.48
CA ALA A 420 7.14 -16.02 9.32
C ALA A 420 8.50 -15.34 9.55
N GLY A 421 9.03 -14.66 8.56
CA GLY A 421 10.28 -13.89 8.67
C GLY A 421 10.26 -12.75 9.68
N ARG A 422 9.09 -12.38 10.17
CA ARG A 422 8.93 -11.32 11.18
C ARG A 422 8.72 -11.86 12.59
N VAL A 423 8.63 -13.18 12.72
CA VAL A 423 8.48 -13.87 13.99
C VAL A 423 9.86 -14.11 14.61
N GLY A 424 10.03 -13.70 15.86
CA GLY A 424 11.33 -13.60 16.53
C GLY A 424 12.01 -12.26 16.27
N ARG A 425 12.91 -11.84 17.15
CA ARG A 425 13.65 -10.57 17.03
C ARG A 425 15.13 -10.85 16.75
N VAL A 426 15.68 -10.17 15.75
CA VAL A 426 17.13 -10.16 15.50
C VAL A 426 17.84 -9.65 16.74
N GLY A 427 18.79 -10.43 17.26
CA GLY A 427 19.59 -10.06 18.43
C GLY A 427 18.93 -10.27 19.81
N GLN A 428 17.71 -10.83 19.89
CA GLN A 428 17.10 -11.24 21.16
C GLN A 428 17.21 -12.76 21.34
N LYS A 429 17.45 -13.19 22.59
CA LYS A 429 17.63 -14.61 22.94
C LYS A 429 16.33 -15.46 22.92
N SER A 430 15.20 -14.90 22.52
CA SER A 430 13.92 -15.61 22.51
C SER A 430 13.57 -16.13 21.11
N MET A 431 13.40 -17.44 20.99
CA MET A 431 12.92 -18.11 19.80
C MET A 431 11.46 -17.69 19.53
N GLY A 432 11.17 -17.27 18.30
CA GLY A 432 9.80 -17.03 17.85
C GLY A 432 9.08 -18.32 17.45
N TRP A 433 7.75 -18.32 17.45
CA TRP A 433 7.01 -19.49 17.01
C TRP A 433 5.72 -19.14 16.24
N ILE A 434 5.33 -20.04 15.34
CA ILE A 434 4.10 -19.98 14.57
C ILE A 434 3.32 -21.25 14.82
N GLY A 435 2.12 -21.09 15.37
CA GLY A 435 1.21 -22.18 15.64
C GLY A 435 -0.02 -22.13 14.73
N ILE A 436 -0.23 -23.17 13.93
CA ILE A 436 -1.39 -23.30 13.06
C ILE A 436 -2.35 -24.30 13.70
N VAL A 437 -3.60 -23.90 13.93
CA VAL A 437 -4.60 -24.74 14.58
C VAL A 437 -4.94 -25.94 13.70
N SER A 438 -4.77 -27.16 14.26
CA SER A 438 -5.14 -28.41 13.64
C SER A 438 -6.22 -29.11 14.46
N ARG A 439 -7.34 -29.48 13.82
CA ARG A 439 -8.48 -30.16 14.47
C ARG A 439 -8.40 -31.69 14.37
N ASN A 440 -7.74 -32.19 13.34
CA ASN A 440 -7.68 -33.61 13.02
C ASN A 440 -6.41 -33.94 12.20
N GLU A 441 -6.15 -35.24 12.00
CA GLU A 441 -4.98 -35.68 11.24
C GLU A 441 -4.94 -35.20 9.78
N GLN A 442 -6.09 -34.99 9.16
CA GLN A 442 -6.14 -34.49 7.80
C GLN A 442 -5.73 -33.00 7.72
N ASP A 443 -6.19 -32.18 8.67
CA ASP A 443 -5.74 -30.79 8.80
C ASP A 443 -4.22 -30.74 8.98
N GLU A 444 -3.68 -31.62 9.82
CA GLU A 444 -2.23 -31.69 10.07
C GLU A 444 -1.43 -32.04 8.82
N LYS A 445 -1.89 -33.05 8.05
CA LYS A 445 -1.26 -33.41 6.78
C LYS A 445 -1.28 -32.25 5.79
N ASN A 446 -2.42 -31.58 5.66
CA ASN A 446 -2.57 -30.43 4.76
C ASN A 446 -1.65 -29.27 5.18
N ILE A 447 -1.55 -28.97 6.47
CA ILE A 447 -0.65 -27.93 7.01
C ILE A 447 0.81 -28.32 6.75
N ALA A 448 1.19 -29.59 7.04
CA ALA A 448 2.54 -30.08 6.83
C ALA A 448 2.95 -30.03 5.35
N GLU A 449 2.04 -30.35 4.43
CA GLU A 449 2.27 -30.22 3.00
C GLU A 449 2.40 -28.74 2.57
N TYR A 450 1.55 -27.87 3.13
CA TYR A 450 1.58 -26.44 2.82
C TYR A 450 2.92 -25.80 3.21
N VAL A 451 3.40 -26.01 4.43
CA VAL A 451 4.66 -25.42 4.90
C VAL A 451 5.92 -26.03 4.27
N LYS A 452 5.80 -27.22 3.67
CA LYS A 452 6.87 -27.87 2.90
C LYS A 452 6.97 -27.41 1.45
N LYS A 453 5.93 -26.73 0.92
CA LYS A 453 5.98 -26.25 -0.45
C LYS A 453 7.07 -25.20 -0.60
N ALA A 454 7.95 -25.41 -1.57
CA ALA A 454 8.91 -24.41 -1.98
C ALA A 454 8.20 -23.14 -2.52
N SER A 455 8.89 -22.01 -2.49
CA SER A 455 8.43 -20.82 -3.19
C SER A 455 8.24 -21.12 -4.67
N THR A 456 7.19 -20.57 -5.25
CA THR A 456 6.91 -20.70 -6.70
C THR A 456 7.60 -19.59 -7.48
N ASP A 457 7.79 -19.82 -8.76
CA ASP A 457 8.28 -18.79 -9.69
C ASP A 457 7.43 -17.53 -9.62
N LEU A 458 8.06 -16.38 -9.80
CA LEU A 458 7.35 -15.11 -9.94
C LEU A 458 6.73 -15.04 -11.33
N LEU A 459 5.40 -15.08 -11.39
CA LEU A 459 4.65 -15.13 -12.64
C LEU A 459 3.88 -13.84 -12.87
N SER A 460 3.84 -13.40 -14.13
CA SER A 460 2.97 -12.31 -14.55
C SER A 460 1.50 -12.74 -14.54
N GLN A 461 0.62 -11.79 -14.27
CA GLN A 461 -0.83 -11.99 -14.42
C GLN A 461 -1.29 -11.95 -15.88
N LEU A 462 -0.43 -11.63 -16.83
CA LEU A 462 -0.76 -11.51 -18.26
C LEU A 462 -1.31 -12.80 -18.83
N GLU A 463 -0.74 -13.95 -18.49
CA GLU A 463 -1.18 -15.25 -18.97
C GLU A 463 -2.64 -15.52 -18.63
N SER A 464 -3.03 -15.25 -17.38
CA SER A 464 -4.40 -15.54 -16.91
C SER A 464 -5.47 -14.71 -17.62
N ILE A 465 -5.17 -13.46 -17.96
CA ILE A 465 -6.13 -12.62 -18.70
C ILE A 465 -6.22 -13.02 -20.18
N ILE A 466 -5.10 -13.43 -20.79
CA ILE A 466 -5.08 -13.92 -22.16
C ILE A 466 -5.90 -15.20 -22.28
N GLU A 467 -5.76 -16.16 -21.36
CA GLU A 467 -6.55 -17.40 -21.38
C GLU A 467 -8.06 -17.14 -21.29
N THR A 468 -8.46 -16.16 -20.47
CA THR A 468 -9.85 -15.73 -20.39
C THR A 468 -10.33 -15.12 -21.71
N ALA A 469 -9.50 -14.29 -22.34
CA ALA A 469 -9.81 -13.66 -23.61
C ALA A 469 -9.88 -14.69 -24.78
N MET A 470 -8.98 -15.67 -24.81
CA MET A 470 -8.99 -16.73 -25.83
C MET A 470 -10.26 -17.58 -25.80
N LYS A 471 -10.88 -17.76 -24.63
CA LYS A 471 -12.19 -18.43 -24.50
C LYS A 471 -13.34 -17.59 -25.09
N ASN A 472 -13.16 -16.27 -25.21
CA ASN A 472 -14.15 -15.32 -25.72
C ASN A 472 -13.66 -14.64 -27.01
N GLN A 473 -13.09 -15.41 -27.93
CA GLN A 473 -12.36 -14.92 -29.12
C GLN A 473 -13.14 -13.98 -30.05
N ASN A 474 -14.47 -14.08 -30.08
CA ASN A 474 -15.33 -13.29 -30.98
C ASN A 474 -15.76 -11.94 -30.37
N GLU A 475 -15.26 -11.57 -29.21
CA GLU A 475 -15.65 -10.35 -28.56
C GLU A 475 -14.64 -9.20 -28.81
N ASP A 476 -15.15 -7.97 -28.90
CA ASP A 476 -14.33 -6.77 -29.05
C ASP A 476 -13.60 -6.45 -27.73
N PHE A 477 -12.47 -5.76 -27.80
CA PHE A 477 -11.68 -5.31 -26.63
C PHE A 477 -12.49 -4.56 -25.56
N SER A 478 -13.52 -3.82 -25.96
CA SER A 478 -14.43 -3.16 -25.02
C SER A 478 -15.12 -4.14 -24.08
N LYS A 479 -15.45 -5.33 -24.58
CA LYS A 479 -16.05 -6.41 -23.77
C LYS A 479 -15.03 -7.13 -22.91
N TRP A 480 -13.79 -7.26 -23.35
CA TRP A 480 -12.72 -7.84 -22.53
C TRP A 480 -12.44 -7.00 -21.28
N LEU A 481 -12.40 -5.66 -21.43
CA LEU A 481 -12.26 -4.75 -20.32
C LEU A 481 -13.42 -4.91 -19.31
N TYR A 482 -14.61 -5.20 -19.81
CA TYR A 482 -15.78 -5.47 -18.98
C TYR A 482 -15.68 -6.81 -18.23
N LEU A 483 -15.10 -7.83 -18.87
CA LEU A 483 -14.89 -9.14 -18.27
C LEU A 483 -13.76 -9.14 -17.25
N ASP A 484 -12.67 -8.42 -17.54
CA ASP A 484 -11.50 -8.34 -16.68
C ASP A 484 -10.85 -6.95 -16.75
N GLU A 485 -10.99 -6.20 -15.66
CA GLU A 485 -10.46 -4.84 -15.54
C GLU A 485 -8.94 -4.73 -15.69
N ARG A 486 -8.19 -5.84 -15.51
CA ARG A 486 -6.73 -5.88 -15.68
C ARG A 486 -6.27 -5.57 -17.10
N TRP A 487 -7.13 -5.76 -18.12
CA TRP A 487 -6.86 -5.30 -19.47
C TRP A 487 -6.59 -3.80 -19.55
N SER A 488 -7.10 -3.01 -18.59
CA SER A 488 -6.84 -1.58 -18.56
C SER A 488 -5.33 -1.27 -18.54
N ALA A 489 -4.52 -2.00 -17.78
CA ALA A 489 -3.07 -1.81 -17.73
C ALA A 489 -2.40 -2.05 -19.09
N VAL A 490 -2.82 -3.10 -19.81
CA VAL A 490 -2.32 -3.43 -21.16
C VAL A 490 -2.71 -2.33 -22.16
N LEU A 491 -3.98 -1.93 -22.17
CA LEU A 491 -4.49 -0.90 -23.08
C LEU A 491 -3.87 0.47 -22.82
N GLN A 492 -3.63 0.83 -21.56
CA GLN A 492 -2.90 2.04 -21.20
C GLN A 492 -1.46 2.01 -21.72
N TYR A 493 -0.77 0.89 -21.61
CA TYR A 493 0.58 0.75 -22.15
C TYR A 493 0.61 0.96 -23.66
N ILE A 494 -0.32 0.38 -24.41
CA ILE A 494 -0.42 0.61 -25.85
C ILE A 494 -0.75 2.07 -26.18
N SER A 495 -1.65 2.69 -25.42
CA SER A 495 -1.96 4.13 -25.58
C SER A 495 -0.72 4.98 -25.33
N HIS A 496 0.08 4.67 -24.31
CA HIS A 496 1.34 5.36 -24.07
C HIS A 496 2.34 5.18 -25.23
N LEU A 497 2.55 3.95 -25.68
CA LEU A 497 3.41 3.69 -26.86
C LEU A 497 2.93 4.45 -28.09
N ARG A 498 1.60 4.56 -28.31
CA ARG A 498 1.02 5.32 -29.40
C ARG A 498 1.31 6.82 -29.31
N THR A 499 1.45 7.36 -28.11
CA THR A 499 1.86 8.76 -27.91
C THR A 499 3.35 8.98 -28.15
N GLN A 500 4.18 7.99 -27.83
CA GLN A 500 5.64 8.04 -28.06
C GLN A 500 6.00 7.83 -29.54
N LEU A 501 5.32 6.86 -30.17
CA LEU A 501 5.46 6.52 -31.59
C LEU A 501 4.24 7.05 -32.34
N ALA A 502 4.30 8.33 -32.74
CA ALA A 502 3.18 9.01 -33.38
C ALA A 502 2.78 8.37 -34.73
N ASP A 503 3.72 7.74 -35.43
CA ASP A 503 3.44 6.96 -36.64
C ASP A 503 2.89 5.57 -36.24
N LEU A 504 1.70 5.26 -36.75
CA LEU A 504 1.02 4.01 -36.48
C LEU A 504 1.77 2.78 -37.05
N ASN A 505 2.36 2.93 -38.24
CA ASN A 505 3.12 1.83 -38.84
C ASN A 505 4.39 1.52 -38.05
N GLU A 506 5.07 2.55 -37.53
CA GLU A 506 6.21 2.40 -36.65
C GLU A 506 5.82 1.63 -35.39
N LEU A 507 4.72 2.01 -34.73
CA LEU A 507 4.17 1.29 -33.57
C LEU A 507 3.89 -0.18 -33.88
N ILE A 508 3.18 -0.46 -34.98
CA ILE A 508 2.81 -1.83 -35.36
C ILE A 508 4.06 -2.67 -35.67
N ASN A 509 5.03 -2.12 -36.36
CA ASN A 509 6.26 -2.82 -36.70
C ASN A 509 7.13 -3.16 -35.48
N HIS A 510 7.10 -2.32 -34.43
CA HIS A 510 7.88 -2.50 -33.20
C HIS A 510 7.06 -3.04 -32.02
N LEU A 511 5.78 -3.37 -32.22
CA LEU A 511 4.89 -3.78 -31.12
C LEU A 511 5.44 -4.97 -30.35
N GLU A 512 5.92 -6.01 -31.07
CA GLU A 512 6.51 -7.19 -30.45
C GLU A 512 7.75 -6.84 -29.63
N GLU A 513 8.67 -6.04 -30.18
CA GLU A 513 9.87 -5.57 -29.48
C GLU A 513 9.48 -4.83 -28.19
N LYS A 514 8.47 -3.97 -28.24
CA LYS A 514 8.02 -3.22 -27.06
C LYS A 514 7.38 -4.14 -26.01
N LEU A 515 6.63 -5.17 -26.42
CA LEU A 515 6.07 -6.16 -25.52
C LEU A 515 7.14 -7.05 -24.87
N GLN A 516 8.30 -7.29 -25.52
CA GLN A 516 9.44 -7.97 -24.91
C GLN A 516 9.96 -7.27 -23.66
N ALA A 517 9.64 -5.99 -23.45
CA ALA A 517 9.93 -5.28 -22.21
C ALA A 517 9.04 -5.70 -21.03
N THR A 518 8.03 -6.54 -21.23
CA THR A 518 7.17 -7.05 -20.17
C THR A 518 7.56 -8.47 -19.75
N LEU A 519 7.40 -8.80 -18.47
CA LEU A 519 7.72 -10.12 -17.94
C LEU A 519 6.78 -11.18 -18.53
N GLY A 520 5.49 -10.88 -18.52
CA GLY A 520 4.45 -11.82 -18.97
C GLY A 520 4.60 -12.21 -20.43
N PHE A 521 4.97 -11.27 -21.30
CA PHE A 521 5.17 -11.61 -22.71
C PHE A 521 6.32 -12.62 -22.91
N LYS A 522 7.34 -12.58 -22.06
CA LYS A 522 8.41 -13.58 -22.07
C LYS A 522 8.00 -14.94 -21.52
N GLN A 523 7.02 -14.97 -20.63
CA GLN A 523 6.58 -16.18 -19.93
C GLN A 523 5.51 -16.97 -20.67
N ILE A 524 4.73 -16.33 -21.56
CA ILE A 524 3.63 -16.99 -22.30
C ILE A 524 4.11 -17.77 -23.52
N SER A 525 3.28 -18.74 -23.95
CA SER A 525 3.54 -19.56 -25.15
C SER A 525 3.45 -18.74 -26.44
N GLU A 526 4.08 -19.22 -27.51
CA GLU A 526 4.05 -18.58 -28.84
C GLU A 526 2.62 -18.39 -29.38
N GLU A 527 1.73 -19.34 -29.14
CA GLU A 527 0.31 -19.21 -29.52
C GLU A 527 -0.34 -18.00 -28.82
N LYS A 528 -0.12 -17.84 -27.51
CA LYS A 528 -0.62 -16.72 -26.73
C LYS A 528 0.02 -15.38 -27.16
N LYS A 529 1.30 -15.38 -27.53
CA LYS A 529 1.98 -14.18 -28.08
C LYS A 529 1.34 -13.74 -29.39
N ILE A 530 1.15 -14.65 -30.34
CA ILE A 530 0.52 -14.37 -31.63
C ILE A 530 -0.88 -13.81 -31.43
N PHE A 531 -1.68 -14.44 -30.56
CA PHE A 531 -3.01 -13.97 -30.22
C PHE A 531 -2.98 -12.55 -29.67
N LEU A 532 -2.14 -12.29 -28.66
CA LEU A 532 -2.01 -10.97 -28.02
C LEU A 532 -1.58 -9.90 -29.01
N ILE A 533 -0.52 -10.14 -29.79
CA ILE A 533 -0.02 -9.20 -30.80
C ILE A 533 -1.12 -8.87 -31.82
N SER A 534 -1.82 -9.87 -32.34
CA SER A 534 -2.90 -9.67 -33.29
C SER A 534 -3.98 -8.74 -32.73
N LYS A 535 -4.40 -8.98 -31.51
CA LYS A 535 -5.44 -8.19 -30.85
C LYS A 535 -5.00 -6.78 -30.46
N LEU A 536 -3.78 -6.62 -29.98
CA LEU A 536 -3.23 -5.30 -29.67
C LEU A 536 -3.00 -4.46 -30.93
N ARG A 537 -2.67 -5.10 -32.06
CA ARG A 537 -2.59 -4.44 -33.38
C ARG A 537 -3.96 -3.92 -33.79
N GLU A 538 -5.03 -4.76 -33.74
CA GLU A 538 -6.41 -4.33 -34.00
C GLU A 538 -6.83 -3.14 -33.13
N TYR A 539 -6.42 -3.14 -31.86
CA TYR A 539 -6.69 -2.04 -30.93
C TYR A 539 -5.92 -0.77 -31.33
N ALA A 540 -4.62 -0.87 -31.59
CA ALA A 540 -3.77 0.26 -31.97
C ALA A 540 -4.26 0.94 -33.26
N GLU A 541 -4.74 0.16 -34.24
CA GLU A 541 -5.30 0.69 -35.52
C GLU A 541 -6.59 1.49 -35.32
N LYS A 542 -7.36 1.18 -34.25
CA LYS A 542 -8.63 1.86 -33.93
C LYS A 542 -8.47 3.12 -33.08
N ILE A 543 -7.27 3.35 -32.50
CA ILE A 543 -7.02 4.47 -31.61
C ILE A 543 -6.50 5.67 -32.38
N SER A 544 -7.18 6.82 -32.28
CA SER A 544 -6.62 8.10 -32.74
C SER A 544 -5.49 8.55 -31.80
N LEU A 545 -4.58 9.37 -32.33
CA LEU A 545 -3.50 9.94 -31.50
C LEU A 545 -4.07 10.82 -30.37
N GLU A 546 -5.18 11.51 -30.62
CA GLU A 546 -5.87 12.32 -29.62
C GLU A 546 -6.46 11.46 -28.51
N ASP A 547 -7.21 10.39 -28.83
CA ASP A 547 -7.70 9.43 -27.83
C ASP A 547 -6.56 8.82 -27.01
N ALA A 548 -5.44 8.47 -27.68
CA ALA A 548 -4.27 7.92 -27.00
C ALA A 548 -3.66 8.91 -25.98
N ARG A 549 -3.55 10.19 -26.32
CA ARG A 549 -3.05 11.25 -25.43
C ARG A 549 -3.96 11.43 -24.21
N ILE A 550 -5.28 11.43 -24.43
CA ILE A 550 -6.24 11.52 -23.32
C ILE A 550 -6.15 10.27 -22.44
N ALA A 551 -6.09 9.07 -23.02
CA ALA A 551 -5.92 7.82 -22.30
C ALA A 551 -4.64 7.82 -21.47
N ASP A 552 -3.54 8.26 -22.05
CA ASP A 552 -2.24 8.32 -21.39
C ASP A 552 -2.23 9.31 -20.21
N SER A 553 -2.88 10.47 -20.35
CA SER A 553 -2.95 11.47 -19.30
C SER A 553 -3.95 11.16 -18.18
N THR A 554 -5.00 10.38 -18.48
CA THR A 554 -6.08 10.06 -17.51
C THR A 554 -5.90 8.70 -16.85
N GLY A 555 -5.20 7.77 -17.50
CA GLY A 555 -5.13 6.38 -17.09
C GLY A 555 -6.39 5.57 -17.41
N PHE A 556 -7.33 6.11 -18.20
CA PHE A 556 -8.50 5.38 -18.70
C PHE A 556 -8.24 4.76 -20.07
N SER A 557 -8.97 3.68 -20.36
CA SER A 557 -9.01 3.15 -21.71
C SER A 557 -9.73 4.11 -22.67
N THR A 558 -9.40 4.03 -23.95
CA THR A 558 -10.06 4.85 -24.98
C THR A 558 -11.56 4.59 -25.06
N VAL A 559 -12.00 3.37 -24.74
CA VAL A 559 -13.42 3.00 -24.68
C VAL A 559 -14.14 3.80 -23.59
N SER A 560 -13.57 3.86 -22.39
CA SER A 560 -14.13 4.64 -21.28
C SER A 560 -14.12 6.13 -21.60
N ILE A 561 -13.07 6.65 -22.21
CA ILE A 561 -12.97 8.05 -22.61
C ILE A 561 -14.11 8.43 -23.55
N ARG A 562 -14.37 7.65 -24.59
CA ARG A 562 -15.48 7.90 -25.53
C ARG A 562 -16.85 7.89 -24.84
N GLN A 563 -17.05 6.99 -23.87
CA GLN A 563 -18.28 6.97 -23.07
C GLN A 563 -18.41 8.23 -22.22
N ILE A 564 -17.34 8.65 -21.57
CA ILE A 564 -17.32 9.86 -20.72
C ILE A 564 -17.59 11.11 -21.58
N ILE A 565 -16.96 11.24 -22.76
CA ILE A 565 -17.20 12.35 -23.71
C ILE A 565 -18.68 12.45 -24.04
N SER A 566 -19.30 11.34 -24.40
CA SER A 566 -20.74 11.30 -24.75
C SER A 566 -21.63 11.70 -23.57
N LYS A 567 -21.33 11.23 -22.37
CA LYS A 567 -22.09 11.56 -21.14
C LYS A 567 -21.91 13.00 -20.70
N LEU A 568 -20.69 13.54 -20.79
CA LEU A 568 -20.41 14.94 -20.49
C LEU A 568 -21.17 15.89 -21.42
N ALA A 569 -21.18 15.61 -22.72
CA ALA A 569 -21.94 16.41 -23.70
C ALA A 569 -23.44 16.48 -23.37
N GLN A 570 -24.01 15.40 -22.80
CA GLN A 570 -25.40 15.36 -22.37
C GLN A 570 -25.65 16.06 -21.01
N SER A 571 -24.60 16.25 -20.21
CA SER A 571 -24.71 16.71 -18.82
C SER A 571 -24.72 18.23 -18.67
N ASN A 572 -24.38 19.00 -19.72
CA ASN A 572 -24.29 20.46 -19.75
C ASN A 572 -23.52 21.04 -18.52
N ILE A 573 -22.32 20.51 -18.25
CA ILE A 573 -21.46 21.03 -17.19
C ILE A 573 -20.69 22.23 -17.72
N SER A 574 -20.76 23.34 -17.00
CA SER A 574 -20.07 24.59 -17.33
C SER A 574 -18.81 24.80 -16.50
N PRO A 575 -17.88 25.70 -16.85
CA PRO A 575 -16.69 26.00 -16.06
C PRO A 575 -17.02 26.41 -14.61
N ASN A 576 -18.11 27.12 -14.39
CA ASN A 576 -18.55 27.56 -13.06
C ASN A 576 -18.96 26.37 -12.16
N ASP A 577 -19.47 25.30 -12.75
CA ASP A 577 -19.90 24.12 -12.01
C ASP A 577 -18.74 23.37 -11.36
N TRP A 578 -17.51 23.59 -11.85
CA TRP A 578 -16.30 23.01 -11.27
C TRP A 578 -15.75 23.78 -10.06
N ARG A 579 -16.35 24.91 -9.70
CA ARG A 579 -15.95 25.61 -8.49
C ARG A 579 -16.30 24.77 -7.27
N LYS A 580 -15.42 24.73 -6.28
CA LYS A 580 -15.59 23.93 -5.05
C LYS A 580 -16.89 24.24 -4.32
N GLU A 581 -17.36 25.51 -4.35
CA GLU A 581 -18.60 25.98 -3.74
C GLU A 581 -19.83 25.36 -4.41
N GLN A 582 -19.75 25.01 -5.69
CA GLN A 582 -20.80 24.31 -6.42
C GLN A 582 -20.72 22.79 -6.27
N LEU A 583 -19.51 22.24 -6.39
CA LEU A 583 -19.28 20.79 -6.29
C LEU A 583 -19.62 20.22 -4.91
N PHE A 584 -19.31 20.97 -3.86
CA PHE A 584 -19.46 20.55 -2.47
C PHE A 584 -20.52 21.33 -1.71
N SER A 585 -21.52 21.88 -2.42
CA SER A 585 -22.72 22.47 -1.85
C SER A 585 -23.74 21.42 -1.39
N GLU A 586 -24.68 21.79 -0.56
CA GLU A 586 -25.76 20.89 -0.12
C GLU A 586 -26.62 20.35 -1.27
N GLN A 587 -26.85 21.17 -2.31
CA GLN A 587 -27.57 20.75 -3.52
C GLN A 587 -26.78 19.74 -4.33
N ASN A 588 -25.48 19.93 -4.44
CA ASN A 588 -24.44 19.12 -5.07
C ASN A 588 -24.85 18.45 -6.41
N GLU A 589 -25.60 19.20 -7.25
CA GLU A 589 -26.12 18.67 -8.52
C GLU A 589 -25.01 18.30 -9.50
N THR A 590 -23.94 19.10 -9.57
CA THR A 590 -22.79 18.79 -10.43
C THR A 590 -22.11 17.51 -9.97
N MET A 591 -21.87 17.33 -8.66
CA MET A 591 -21.27 16.11 -8.15
C MET A 591 -22.14 14.87 -8.44
N LYS A 592 -23.46 15.00 -8.37
CA LYS A 592 -24.38 13.90 -8.75
C LYS A 592 -24.17 13.51 -10.22
N LYS A 593 -24.09 14.50 -11.12
CA LYS A 593 -23.83 14.24 -12.55
C LYS A 593 -22.48 13.53 -12.74
N LEU A 594 -21.42 13.99 -12.08
CA LEU A 594 -20.08 13.39 -12.15
C LEU A 594 -20.07 11.95 -11.60
N VAL A 595 -20.72 11.72 -10.47
CA VAL A 595 -20.89 10.36 -9.91
C VAL A 595 -21.67 9.46 -10.91
N GLY A 596 -22.72 9.98 -11.54
CA GLY A 596 -23.47 9.25 -12.56
C GLY A 596 -22.61 8.87 -13.78
N ILE A 597 -21.68 9.72 -14.20
CA ILE A 597 -20.72 9.42 -15.25
C ILE A 597 -19.76 8.31 -14.78
N MET A 598 -19.20 8.44 -13.57
CA MET A 598 -18.28 7.47 -13.00
C MET A 598 -18.92 6.08 -12.82
N MET A 599 -20.19 6.00 -12.42
CA MET A 599 -20.94 4.74 -12.30
C MET A 599 -21.15 4.03 -13.64
N ASN A 600 -20.96 4.72 -14.76
CA ASN A 600 -21.03 4.14 -16.10
C ASN A 600 -19.65 3.95 -16.74
N THR A 601 -18.56 4.24 -16.04
CA THR A 601 -17.18 4.09 -16.54
C THR A 601 -16.62 2.75 -16.11
N TYR A 602 -16.10 1.94 -17.03
CA TYR A 602 -15.69 0.55 -16.79
C TYR A 602 -14.70 0.41 -15.61
N GLU A 603 -13.65 1.22 -15.57
CA GLU A 603 -12.58 1.15 -14.57
C GLU A 603 -13.04 1.57 -13.16
N ILE A 604 -14.14 2.31 -13.04
CA ILE A 604 -14.64 2.86 -11.78
C ILE A 604 -15.89 2.15 -11.27
N ARG A 605 -16.77 1.77 -12.20
CA ARG A 605 -18.12 1.25 -11.91
C ARG A 605 -18.11 0.16 -10.85
N LYS A 606 -17.29 -0.87 -11.03
CA LYS A 606 -17.23 -2.03 -10.13
C LYS A 606 -16.88 -1.64 -8.69
N SER A 607 -15.94 -0.69 -8.52
CA SER A 607 -15.56 -0.20 -7.21
C SER A 607 -16.68 0.61 -6.53
N LEU A 608 -17.42 1.43 -7.29
CA LEU A 608 -18.57 2.15 -6.76
C LEU A 608 -19.72 1.22 -6.39
N GLU A 609 -19.92 0.12 -7.12
CA GLU A 609 -20.90 -0.91 -6.84
C GLU A 609 -20.58 -1.74 -5.57
N GLU A 610 -19.35 -1.67 -5.05
CA GLU A 610 -19.01 -2.27 -3.75
C GLU A 610 -19.63 -1.50 -2.56
N ILE A 611 -20.04 -0.23 -2.75
CA ILE A 611 -20.68 0.56 -1.69
C ILE A 611 -22.15 0.18 -1.60
N LYS A 612 -22.51 -0.57 -0.55
CA LYS A 612 -23.85 -1.17 -0.40
C LYS A 612 -24.46 -0.92 0.98
N ILE A 613 -25.79 -0.74 1.00
CA ILE A 613 -26.62 -0.85 2.21
C ILE A 613 -27.42 -2.16 2.09
N GLY A 614 -27.18 -3.12 2.99
CA GLY A 614 -27.64 -4.48 2.78
C GLY A 614 -27.08 -5.05 1.47
N ASP A 615 -27.96 -5.52 0.61
CA ASP A 615 -27.61 -6.01 -0.75
C ASP A 615 -27.74 -4.95 -1.85
N ASN A 616 -28.24 -3.75 -1.51
CA ASN A 616 -28.51 -2.70 -2.48
C ASN A 616 -27.28 -1.80 -2.67
N ILE A 617 -26.86 -1.63 -3.92
CA ILE A 617 -25.82 -0.68 -4.33
C ILE A 617 -26.31 0.74 -4.02
N LEU A 618 -25.45 1.60 -3.46
CA LEU A 618 -25.80 3.00 -3.26
C LEU A 618 -26.07 3.68 -4.59
N ASP A 619 -27.12 4.48 -4.62
CA ASP A 619 -27.45 5.30 -5.78
C ASP A 619 -26.52 6.52 -5.89
N GLN A 620 -26.57 7.14 -7.04
CA GLN A 620 -25.81 8.35 -7.40
C GLN A 620 -25.98 9.47 -6.36
N LYS A 621 -27.19 9.66 -5.83
CA LYS A 621 -27.50 10.69 -4.83
C LYS A 621 -26.83 10.40 -3.49
N SER A 622 -26.86 9.15 -3.05
CA SER A 622 -26.27 8.73 -1.78
C SER A 622 -24.73 8.75 -1.83
N ILE A 623 -24.13 8.33 -2.94
CA ILE A 623 -22.66 8.43 -3.14
C ILE A 623 -22.23 9.90 -3.15
N SER A 624 -22.94 10.78 -3.85
CA SER A 624 -22.60 12.22 -3.87
C SER A 624 -22.75 12.87 -2.49
N ARG A 625 -23.71 12.41 -1.68
CA ARG A 625 -23.85 12.86 -0.28
C ARG A 625 -22.73 12.34 0.61
N LEU A 626 -22.27 11.10 0.38
CA LEU A 626 -21.10 10.55 1.07
C LEU A 626 -19.86 11.41 0.82
N ILE A 627 -19.61 11.77 -0.44
CA ILE A 627 -18.51 12.66 -0.84
C ILE A 627 -18.63 14.01 -0.14
N LEU A 628 -19.83 14.63 -0.17
CA LEU A 628 -20.10 15.90 0.48
C LEU A 628 -19.79 15.90 1.98
N TYR A 629 -20.27 14.89 2.68
CA TYR A 629 -20.05 14.77 4.12
C TYR A 629 -18.58 14.58 4.45
N TRP A 630 -17.89 13.73 3.69
CA TRP A 630 -16.47 13.47 3.85
C TRP A 630 -15.61 14.72 3.62
N VAL A 631 -15.80 15.42 2.50
CA VAL A 631 -15.04 16.61 2.14
C VAL A 631 -15.32 17.78 3.12
N ASN A 632 -16.55 17.92 3.59
CA ASN A 632 -16.93 18.97 4.54
C ASN A 632 -16.63 18.63 6.02
N GLY A 633 -15.85 17.61 6.28
CA GLY A 633 -15.22 17.39 7.59
C GLY A 633 -16.00 16.53 8.58
N LYS A 634 -17.15 15.93 8.20
CA LYS A 634 -17.81 14.95 9.08
C LYS A 634 -16.88 13.76 9.33
N ASN A 635 -16.80 13.31 10.58
CA ASN A 635 -16.05 12.12 10.91
C ASN A 635 -16.77 10.84 10.45
N ILE A 636 -16.08 9.70 10.49
CA ILE A 636 -16.60 8.41 10.01
C ILE A 636 -17.88 8.02 10.75
N TYR A 637 -17.90 8.24 12.07
CA TYR A 637 -19.06 7.94 12.92
C TYR A 637 -20.31 8.74 12.50
N GLU A 638 -20.19 10.04 12.27
CA GLU A 638 -21.30 10.89 11.84
C GLU A 638 -21.83 10.50 10.46
N ILE A 639 -20.92 10.16 9.53
CA ILE A 639 -21.29 9.70 8.20
C ILE A 639 -21.99 8.35 8.26
N ALA A 640 -21.47 7.41 9.06
CA ALA A 640 -22.06 6.09 9.26
C ALA A 640 -23.50 6.19 9.78
N LYS A 641 -23.72 6.99 10.82
CA LYS A 641 -25.06 7.25 11.36
C LYS A 641 -26.03 7.88 10.34
N SER A 642 -25.51 8.75 9.47
CA SER A 642 -26.36 9.48 8.51
C SER A 642 -26.76 8.63 7.31
N LEU A 643 -25.89 7.76 6.81
CA LEU A 643 -26.07 7.04 5.55
C LEU A 643 -26.40 5.54 5.74
N PHE A 644 -25.95 4.94 6.85
CA PHE A 644 -26.12 3.51 7.14
C PHE A 644 -26.92 3.27 8.43
N SER A 645 -27.89 4.14 8.72
CA SER A 645 -28.67 4.16 9.97
C SER A 645 -29.43 2.86 10.27
N ASN A 646 -29.72 2.05 9.28
CA ASN A 646 -30.45 0.79 9.41
C ASN A 646 -29.55 -0.41 9.72
N GLU A 647 -28.24 -0.21 9.83
CA GLU A 647 -27.28 -1.26 10.12
C GLU A 647 -26.76 -1.16 11.57
N ASP A 648 -26.20 -2.28 12.06
CA ASP A 648 -25.43 -2.25 13.30
C ASP A 648 -24.32 -1.20 13.19
N LEU A 649 -24.13 -0.41 14.25
CA LEU A 649 -23.23 0.74 14.23
C LEU A 649 -21.79 0.37 13.88
N THR A 650 -21.28 -0.74 14.38
CA THR A 650 -19.93 -1.20 14.07
C THR A 650 -19.80 -1.53 12.58
N LYS A 651 -20.77 -2.26 12.02
CA LYS A 651 -20.83 -2.58 10.59
C LYS A 651 -20.98 -1.33 9.72
N ALA A 652 -21.81 -0.37 10.17
CA ALA A 652 -21.99 0.92 9.49
C ALA A 652 -20.66 1.71 9.42
N ILE A 653 -19.90 1.75 10.52
CA ILE A 653 -18.57 2.39 10.58
C ILE A 653 -17.58 1.69 9.65
N GLU A 654 -17.55 0.36 9.65
CA GLU A 654 -16.68 -0.42 8.75
C GLU A 654 -16.98 -0.17 7.26
N LYS A 655 -18.27 -0.21 6.90
CA LYS A 655 -18.72 0.06 5.53
C LYS A 655 -18.37 1.48 5.11
N THR A 656 -18.60 2.45 5.99
CA THR A 656 -18.25 3.85 5.74
C THR A 656 -16.73 4.02 5.54
N THR A 657 -15.91 3.42 6.39
CA THR A 657 -14.46 3.45 6.28
C THR A 657 -14.00 2.88 4.94
N LYS A 658 -14.50 1.71 4.56
CA LYS A 658 -14.17 1.09 3.26
C LYS A 658 -14.64 1.95 2.08
N ALA A 659 -15.88 2.45 2.13
CA ALA A 659 -16.43 3.31 1.08
C ALA A 659 -15.57 4.56 0.88
N ILE A 660 -15.12 5.18 1.97
CA ILE A 660 -14.30 6.39 1.90
C ILE A 660 -12.87 6.07 1.46
N TYR A 661 -12.14 5.27 2.23
CA TYR A 661 -10.70 5.09 2.01
C TYR A 661 -10.36 4.21 0.80
N LYS A 662 -11.15 3.16 0.55
CA LYS A 662 -10.91 2.27 -0.61
C LYS A 662 -11.49 2.85 -1.90
N VAL A 663 -12.70 3.41 -1.85
CA VAL A 663 -13.43 3.82 -3.05
C VAL A 663 -13.34 5.31 -3.30
N ILE A 664 -13.91 6.16 -2.43
CA ILE A 664 -14.01 7.61 -2.71
C ILE A 664 -12.63 8.27 -2.79
N ALA A 665 -11.77 8.04 -1.79
CA ALA A 665 -10.46 8.67 -1.73
C ALA A 665 -9.53 8.24 -2.88
N ASN A 666 -9.60 6.99 -3.33
CA ASN A 666 -8.72 6.50 -4.40
C ASN A 666 -9.40 6.57 -5.76
N ILE A 667 -10.48 5.81 -5.93
CA ILE A 667 -11.15 5.65 -7.23
C ILE A 667 -11.96 6.89 -7.59
N GLY A 668 -12.67 7.48 -6.63
CA GLY A 668 -13.45 8.70 -6.84
C GLY A 668 -12.58 9.90 -7.21
N SER A 669 -11.46 10.09 -6.50
CA SER A 669 -10.50 11.16 -6.81
C SER A 669 -9.89 10.99 -8.21
N TRP A 670 -9.48 9.77 -8.57
CA TRP A 670 -9.00 9.45 -9.90
C TRP A 670 -10.04 9.73 -10.98
N GLY A 671 -11.31 9.31 -10.77
CA GLY A 671 -12.41 9.56 -11.70
C GLY A 671 -12.67 11.04 -11.95
N ILE A 672 -12.70 11.84 -10.90
CA ILE A 672 -12.87 13.30 -11.02
C ILE A 672 -11.71 13.93 -11.79
N SER A 673 -10.46 13.59 -11.45
CA SER A 673 -9.29 14.10 -12.15
C SER A 673 -9.29 13.75 -13.64
N ALA A 674 -9.63 12.52 -13.96
CA ALA A 674 -9.69 12.07 -15.35
C ALA A 674 -10.77 12.81 -16.15
N ILE A 675 -11.96 13.00 -15.56
CA ILE A 675 -13.05 13.75 -16.20
C ILE A 675 -12.64 15.21 -16.45
N GLN A 676 -11.92 15.85 -15.53
CA GLN A 676 -11.43 17.22 -15.70
C GLN A 676 -10.52 17.40 -16.94
N LYS A 677 -9.77 16.38 -17.30
CA LYS A 677 -8.81 16.40 -18.42
C LYS A 677 -9.46 16.13 -19.77
N ILE A 678 -10.72 15.73 -19.80
CA ILE A 678 -11.44 15.47 -21.04
C ILE A 678 -11.88 16.80 -21.67
N PRO A 679 -11.70 16.99 -22.99
CA PRO A 679 -11.98 18.26 -23.66
C PRO A 679 -13.42 18.78 -23.47
N THR A 680 -14.40 17.89 -23.33
CA THR A 680 -15.80 18.21 -23.10
C THR A 680 -16.19 18.43 -21.65
N SER A 681 -15.24 18.50 -20.74
CA SER A 681 -15.48 18.68 -19.29
C SER A 681 -16.02 20.07 -18.93
N GLY A 682 -15.94 21.02 -19.85
CA GLY A 682 -16.27 22.43 -19.62
C GLY A 682 -15.11 23.25 -19.04
N ILE A 683 -13.92 22.65 -18.81
CA ILE A 683 -12.74 23.37 -18.34
C ILE A 683 -11.85 23.70 -19.53
N ASP A 684 -11.59 25.00 -19.76
CA ASP A 684 -10.52 25.41 -20.66
C ASP A 684 -9.25 25.70 -19.88
N TRP A 685 -8.35 24.72 -19.87
CA TRP A 685 -7.09 24.79 -19.12
C TRP A 685 -6.15 25.92 -19.64
N ASN A 686 -6.30 26.35 -20.89
CA ASN A 686 -5.46 27.39 -21.47
C ASN A 686 -5.87 28.80 -20.99
N ASP A 687 -7.15 28.97 -20.67
CA ASP A 687 -7.68 30.24 -20.16
C ASP A 687 -7.43 30.47 -18.67
N LEU A 688 -6.99 29.42 -17.95
CA LEU A 688 -6.72 29.48 -16.51
C LEU A 688 -5.32 30.03 -16.22
N SER A 689 -5.23 30.93 -15.24
CA SER A 689 -3.95 31.34 -14.65
C SER A 689 -3.29 30.14 -13.93
N GLU A 690 -1.98 30.22 -13.67
CA GLU A 690 -1.25 29.13 -12.99
C GLU A 690 -1.82 28.80 -11.61
N VAL A 691 -2.27 29.80 -10.86
CA VAL A 691 -2.92 29.59 -9.56
C VAL A 691 -4.28 28.89 -9.72
N GLU A 692 -5.08 29.29 -10.72
CA GLU A 692 -6.37 28.64 -10.99
C GLU A 692 -6.19 27.20 -11.46
N LYS A 693 -5.17 26.90 -12.29
CA LYS A 693 -4.82 25.54 -12.65
C LYS A 693 -4.53 24.68 -11.41
N LYS A 694 -3.71 25.19 -10.48
CA LYS A 694 -3.38 24.51 -9.23
C LYS A 694 -4.62 24.28 -8.36
N LYS A 695 -5.51 25.29 -8.23
CA LYS A 695 -6.79 25.15 -7.53
C LYS A 695 -7.68 24.07 -8.17
N MET A 696 -7.74 24.03 -9.49
CA MET A 696 -8.53 23.04 -10.22
C MET A 696 -7.94 21.62 -10.03
N MET A 697 -6.62 21.49 -10.08
CA MET A 697 -5.91 20.22 -9.82
C MET A 697 -6.10 19.71 -8.39
N ASN A 698 -6.41 20.57 -7.43
CA ASN A 698 -6.64 20.17 -6.04
C ASN A 698 -8.05 19.60 -5.79
N ILE A 699 -9.00 19.73 -6.71
CA ILE A 699 -10.37 19.19 -6.52
C ILE A 699 -10.37 17.69 -6.26
N PRO A 700 -9.67 16.85 -7.03
CA PRO A 700 -9.52 15.42 -6.69
C PRO A 700 -8.88 15.19 -5.32
N ALA A 701 -7.92 16.04 -4.93
CA ALA A 701 -7.25 15.94 -3.64
C ALA A 701 -8.21 16.23 -2.46
N TYR A 702 -9.26 17.02 -2.63
CA TYR A 702 -10.29 17.19 -1.60
C TYR A 702 -10.99 15.86 -1.27
N LEU A 703 -11.32 15.07 -2.28
CA LEU A 703 -11.91 13.73 -2.08
C LEU A 703 -10.93 12.80 -1.39
N PHE A 704 -9.66 12.85 -1.82
CA PHE A 704 -8.62 11.97 -1.28
C PHE A 704 -8.33 12.26 0.20
N TYR A 705 -8.15 13.52 0.56
CA TYR A 705 -7.78 13.92 1.92
C TYR A 705 -8.96 14.20 2.85
N GLY A 706 -10.18 14.31 2.35
CA GLY A 706 -11.38 14.65 3.13
C GLY A 706 -11.31 16.05 3.71
N VAL A 707 -10.91 17.03 2.91
CA VAL A 707 -10.81 18.45 3.25
C VAL A 707 -11.45 19.31 2.13
N ASN A 708 -11.76 20.56 2.40
CA ASN A 708 -12.42 21.44 1.44
C ASN A 708 -11.64 22.73 1.11
N THR A 709 -10.36 22.77 1.49
CA THR A 709 -9.48 23.90 1.22
C THR A 709 -8.12 23.43 0.70
N ASP A 710 -7.48 24.26 -0.14
CA ASP A 710 -6.15 23.98 -0.68
C ASP A 710 -5.10 23.89 0.44
N GLU A 711 -5.15 24.82 1.37
CA GLU A 711 -4.30 24.80 2.56
C GLU A 711 -4.54 23.57 3.44
N GLY A 712 -5.76 23.07 3.50
CA GLY A 712 -6.10 21.79 4.15
C GLY A 712 -5.44 20.60 3.44
N VAL A 713 -5.43 20.57 2.11
CA VAL A 713 -4.70 19.57 1.32
C VAL A 713 -3.21 19.58 1.69
N LEU A 714 -2.60 20.76 1.70
CA LEU A 714 -1.18 20.90 2.05
C LEU A 714 -0.87 20.36 3.47
N MET A 715 -1.72 20.68 4.45
CA MET A 715 -1.59 20.16 5.81
C MET A 715 -1.75 18.63 5.87
N ARG A 716 -2.68 18.07 5.12
CA ARG A 716 -2.87 16.61 5.01
C ARG A 716 -1.67 15.91 4.40
N LYS A 717 -1.02 16.52 3.41
CA LYS A 717 0.25 16.03 2.85
C LYS A 717 1.37 16.00 3.90
N ALA A 718 1.33 16.91 4.88
CA ALA A 718 2.22 16.92 6.04
C ALA A 718 1.72 16.03 7.21
N ASN A 719 0.77 15.12 6.97
CA ASN A 719 0.17 14.20 7.94
C ASN A 719 -0.54 14.89 9.14
N VAL A 720 -1.00 16.12 8.99
CA VAL A 720 -1.84 16.76 10.01
C VAL A 720 -3.18 16.02 10.08
N PRO A 721 -3.69 15.66 11.27
CA PRO A 721 -4.98 15.02 11.41
C PRO A 721 -6.11 15.79 10.70
N ARG A 722 -6.98 15.07 10.01
CA ARG A 722 -8.01 15.64 9.11
C ARG A 722 -8.91 16.66 9.81
N SER A 723 -9.32 16.37 11.04
CA SER A 723 -10.23 17.23 11.83
C SER A 723 -9.72 18.65 12.10
N ILE A 724 -8.40 18.85 12.02
CA ILE A 724 -7.76 20.16 12.28
C ILE A 724 -7.03 20.74 11.05
N ALA A 725 -6.89 19.96 9.97
CA ALA A 725 -6.08 20.32 8.82
C ALA A 725 -6.51 21.63 8.15
N ASN A 726 -7.81 21.85 7.93
CA ASN A 726 -8.32 23.09 7.32
C ASN A 726 -8.00 24.32 8.17
N LYS A 727 -8.14 24.24 9.49
CA LYS A 727 -7.92 25.37 10.39
C LYS A 727 -6.42 25.70 10.53
N ILE A 728 -5.57 24.71 10.72
CA ILE A 728 -4.11 24.91 10.74
C ILE A 728 -3.64 25.44 9.38
N GLY A 729 -4.19 24.91 8.29
CA GLY A 729 -3.90 25.39 6.95
C GLY A 729 -4.25 26.85 6.76
N LEU A 730 -5.41 27.31 7.23
CA LEU A 730 -5.81 28.70 7.18
C LEU A 730 -4.85 29.61 7.95
N ILE A 731 -4.42 29.18 9.14
CA ILE A 731 -3.42 29.92 9.95
C ILE A 731 -2.11 30.05 9.15
N TYR A 732 -1.64 28.98 8.54
CA TYR A 732 -0.44 28.98 7.72
C TYR A 732 -0.58 29.89 6.47
N LYS A 733 -1.70 29.81 5.77
CA LYS A 733 -1.99 30.66 4.62
C LYS A 733 -1.99 32.15 4.95
N ASN A 734 -2.48 32.53 6.13
CA ASN A 734 -2.44 33.92 6.58
C ASN A 734 -0.99 34.43 6.77
N ILE A 735 -0.03 33.54 6.94
CA ILE A 735 1.40 33.89 7.06
C ILE A 735 2.05 33.99 5.69
N VAL A 736 1.79 33.04 4.77
CA VAL A 736 2.49 32.91 3.49
C VAL A 736 1.73 33.47 2.30
N GLY A 737 0.43 33.75 2.43
CA GLY A 737 -0.41 34.29 1.34
C GLY A 737 -0.56 33.31 0.17
N GLU A 738 -0.58 33.83 -1.04
CA GLU A 738 -0.70 33.03 -2.29
C GLU A 738 0.56 32.20 -2.60
N GLU A 739 1.69 32.48 -1.98
CA GLU A 739 2.91 31.67 -2.03
C GLU A 739 2.69 30.21 -1.56
N ILE A 740 1.56 29.96 -0.90
CA ILE A 740 1.17 28.62 -0.44
C ILE A 740 1.26 27.56 -1.53
N TYR A 741 0.96 27.90 -2.79
CA TYR A 741 1.01 26.98 -3.93
C TYR A 741 2.44 26.59 -4.36
N ASN A 742 3.46 27.26 -3.83
CA ASN A 742 4.87 26.99 -4.12
C ASN A 742 5.59 26.35 -2.92
N VAL A 743 4.87 26.11 -1.83
CA VAL A 743 5.44 25.54 -0.58
C VAL A 743 5.56 24.03 -0.68
N LYS A 744 6.73 23.51 -0.31
CA LYS A 744 6.97 22.07 -0.19
C LYS A 744 6.44 21.52 1.16
N THR A 745 6.00 20.27 1.16
CA THR A 745 5.53 19.58 2.38
C THR A 745 6.57 19.55 3.48
N THR A 746 7.85 19.45 3.15
CA THR A 746 8.97 19.49 4.08
C THR A 746 9.06 20.83 4.83
N THR A 747 8.83 21.95 4.13
CA THR A 747 8.79 23.30 4.73
C THR A 747 7.64 23.42 5.73
N VAL A 748 6.47 22.89 5.37
CA VAL A 748 5.29 22.85 6.27
C VAL A 748 5.59 22.02 7.52
N SER A 749 6.20 20.84 7.35
CA SER A 749 6.56 19.98 8.48
C SER A 749 7.55 20.63 9.41
N SER A 750 8.55 21.36 8.89
CA SER A 750 9.50 22.14 9.70
C SER A 750 8.78 23.25 10.47
N TRP A 751 7.91 23.99 9.79
CA TRP A 751 7.10 25.02 10.44
C TRP A 751 6.21 24.46 11.56
N LEU A 752 5.50 23.36 11.32
CA LEU A 752 4.64 22.70 12.32
C LEU A 752 5.42 22.25 13.57
N LYS A 753 6.64 21.76 13.39
CA LYS A 753 7.50 21.34 14.49
C LYS A 753 7.82 22.47 15.45
N GLU A 754 8.05 23.67 14.93
CA GLU A 754 8.40 24.88 15.69
C GLU A 754 7.19 25.55 16.36
N GLN A 755 5.95 25.17 15.95
CA GLN A 755 4.77 25.85 16.47
C GLN A 755 4.49 25.53 17.93
N ARG A 756 4.09 26.58 18.68
CA ARG A 756 3.60 26.47 20.05
C ARG A 756 2.20 25.85 20.09
N LEU A 757 1.77 25.43 21.26
CA LEU A 757 0.49 24.76 21.45
C LEU A 757 -0.73 25.65 21.14
N GLU A 758 -0.58 26.98 21.20
CA GLU A 758 -1.67 27.92 20.91
C GLU A 758 -2.29 27.72 19.51
N ILE A 759 -1.45 27.40 18.50
CA ILE A 759 -1.93 27.16 17.13
C ILE A 759 -2.76 25.87 17.06
N TRP A 760 -2.31 24.85 17.76
CA TRP A 760 -3.02 23.57 17.85
C TRP A 760 -4.34 23.71 18.62
N GLU A 761 -4.38 24.55 19.67
CA GLU A 761 -5.60 24.84 20.43
C GLU A 761 -6.62 25.64 19.60
N GLN A 762 -6.18 26.63 18.82
CA GLN A 762 -7.06 27.38 17.89
C GLN A 762 -7.68 26.47 16.83
N ALA A 763 -6.97 25.46 16.40
CA ALA A 763 -7.44 24.53 15.38
C ALA A 763 -8.33 23.41 15.93
N ARG A 764 -8.23 23.11 17.23
CA ARG A 764 -8.93 22.01 17.88
C ARG A 764 -10.45 22.14 17.73
N PRO A 765 -11.18 21.07 17.37
CA PRO A 765 -12.64 21.05 17.42
C PRO A 765 -13.15 21.14 18.86
N THR A 766 -14.21 21.90 19.09
CA THR A 766 -14.75 22.20 20.44
C THR A 766 -15.10 20.93 21.23
N ASN A 767 -15.60 19.89 20.53
CA ASN A 767 -16.05 18.64 21.16
C ASN A 767 -15.02 17.49 21.01
N SER A 768 -13.78 17.80 20.65
CA SER A 768 -12.77 16.75 20.51
C SER A 768 -12.33 16.19 21.86
N PRO A 769 -12.21 14.86 22.01
CA PRO A 769 -11.63 14.24 23.20
C PRO A 769 -10.13 14.50 23.34
N LEU A 770 -9.47 14.93 22.24
CA LEU A 770 -8.04 15.21 22.18
C LEU A 770 -7.75 16.66 22.59
N THR A 771 -6.67 16.87 23.32
CA THR A 771 -6.09 18.19 23.63
C THR A 771 -5.21 18.69 22.50
N ALA A 772 -4.81 19.96 22.53
CA ALA A 772 -3.85 20.53 21.59
C ALA A 772 -2.50 19.79 21.58
N GLU A 773 -1.98 19.47 22.77
CA GLU A 773 -0.75 18.70 22.94
C GLU A 773 -0.89 17.29 22.34
N GLU A 774 -2.04 16.65 22.53
CA GLU A 774 -2.30 15.32 21.99
C GLU A 774 -2.40 15.33 20.45
N TYR A 775 -3.02 16.35 19.84
CA TYR A 775 -3.00 16.52 18.39
C TYR A 775 -1.58 16.70 17.84
N LYS A 776 -0.77 17.54 18.46
CA LYS A 776 0.63 17.72 18.09
C LYS A 776 1.41 16.40 18.20
N ARG A 777 1.20 15.66 19.30
CA ARG A 777 1.84 14.35 19.51
C ARG A 777 1.42 13.30 18.49
N ILE A 778 0.15 13.25 18.06
CA ILE A 778 -0.31 12.39 16.96
C ILE A 778 0.46 12.76 15.69
N TRP A 779 0.50 14.05 15.36
CA TRP A 779 1.23 14.52 14.20
C TRP A 779 2.72 14.14 14.25
N GLU A 780 3.36 14.30 15.39
CA GLU A 780 4.76 13.88 15.60
C GLU A 780 4.92 12.38 15.35
N LYS A 781 4.06 11.53 15.93
CA LYS A 781 4.11 10.08 15.72
C LYS A 781 3.84 9.64 14.26
N LEU A 782 3.09 10.41 13.50
CA LEU A 782 2.85 10.15 12.09
C LEU A 782 4.02 10.59 11.18
N ASN A 783 4.97 11.37 11.67
CA ASN A 783 6.06 11.98 10.89
C ASN A 783 7.46 11.60 11.36
N TYR A 784 7.62 11.12 12.58
CA TYR A 784 8.89 10.83 13.23
C TYR A 784 8.84 9.49 13.98
#